data_52914005e52430a465d985495eec1a60
#
_entry.id   52914005e52430a465d985495eec1a60
#
_cell.length_a   1.000
_cell.length_b   1.000
_cell.length_c   1.000
_cell.angle_alpha   90.00
_cell.angle_beta   90.00
_cell.angle_gamma   90.00
#
_symmetry.space_group_name_H-M   'P 1'
#
loop_
_entity.id
_entity.type
_entity.pdbx_description
1 polymer ?
#
loop_
_entity_poly.entity_id
_entity_poly.type
_entity_poly.pdbx_seq_one_letter_code
_entity_poly.pdbx_strand_id
1 'polypeptide(L)'
;MRPKLSAPICAVLVCSLAPLDLVCQQPTAHPPAVPDSVTVVAGARYAKSGFVKFFAGAGHRDLWTVPIKVEVVDLATFGGGLTPLRLGGGMTTLTLHAQGNDGKRYVCRSVDKYAAQGIAEELRGTIYEAILQDQISSFHPSGALVLPPLLESVGVLHVDPVMRVLPDDPRLAEFGDLLGGELVLIEERPDEGEDDTPGFAGSRRIVNTSDFLDELENDPRNRLDSRGYLTARLIDLLVGDRDKSVNNWWWARFNRGDEYKWRAIPRDRDQAFIQLDGAAKVPLRLYEPRLVRFSQDVPNVTGVTRSAWDIDRPLLVEIEKPIWDSIVTAVQQRLTDSVILTAVERMPPEHMRLFGERMTEQLKTRRDRLHEAADQFYRIVARYADVHTTDASERAVLDWIDDDRVSITVYTLSPDSEQGDESIYWARTFDRRETKEIRLYLHGGDDRVVLRGDGANSIKLRIVGGGGADDLVDSSTVGGRNIYLYDAGDQTSLDPESGVRLVRRDAPHPQSWGETGPLSPDWGSKWLPRPAFPYTSDLGILIYAGATRTGYGFLEEPYGNFLKLGAGYAPRDTKFVADLGYDVRDLFSGVGASFTLGYSGIETLKFYGFGNDTEATEPRSYYKVHRGRLLVEPMVTTSWGNVKLDLGARFEASQTDTTPDQPSFISSTRPYGDGRFLQAGAVAAVTLDTRDRPAAATRGVFLQGGARIYPAVLDADSGAFGGVYARALTFLSFSESGAQTLALGIRGEKVWGVFPYYEAAFLGGARRLRGFPQERFAGDASLYGSAEFRLLLGHLGLLVPWEFGVFAFTDAGRVFVSGDSPEGWHASFGGGLWGAPLYRRFTGSITIARSPEGTAFYFGSGFGF
;
A
#
# COMPACT_ATOMS: atom_id res chain seq x y z
N MET A 1 -41.59 13.46 9.39
CA MET A 1 -42.64 13.75 10.43
C MET A 1 -41.94 13.96 11.76
N ARG A 2 -41.91 15.19 12.23
CA ARG A 2 -41.42 15.54 13.57
C ARG A 2 -42.62 15.63 14.50
N PRO A 3 -42.52 15.32 15.77
CA PRO A 3 -43.41 15.93 16.77
C PRO A 3 -42.68 17.05 17.53
N LYS A 4 -43.35 18.17 17.59
CA LYS A 4 -43.07 19.31 18.45
C LYS A 4 -43.49 18.99 19.88
N LEU A 5 -42.74 19.44 20.87
CA LEU A 5 -43.28 19.63 22.24
C LEU A 5 -42.94 21.04 22.74
N SER A 6 -43.91 21.59 23.36
CA SER A 6 -44.23 22.95 23.75
C SER A 6 -43.46 23.47 24.97
N ALA A 7 -43.31 24.79 24.97
CA ALA A 7 -42.87 25.61 26.11
C ALA A 7 -43.95 25.83 27.16
N PRO A 8 -43.64 26.31 28.36
CA PRO A 8 -44.53 27.16 29.07
C PRO A 8 -44.01 28.60 29.29
N ILE A 9 -44.96 29.47 29.17
CA ILE A 9 -45.03 30.91 29.42
C ILE A 9 -44.79 31.20 30.90
N CYS A 10 -44.04 32.26 31.23
CA CYS A 10 -44.20 33.03 32.46
C CYS A 10 -44.05 34.52 32.21
N ALA A 11 -44.89 35.22 32.94
CA ALA A 11 -45.49 36.51 32.65
C ALA A 11 -44.59 37.73 32.94
N VAL A 12 -44.95 38.75 32.24
CA VAL A 12 -44.50 40.15 32.23
C VAL A 12 -44.84 40.85 33.56
N LEU A 13 -43.92 41.68 34.07
CA LEU A 13 -44.27 42.82 34.92
C LEU A 13 -43.59 44.07 34.34
N VAL A 14 -44.46 44.97 33.86
CA VAL A 14 -44.08 46.29 33.35
C VAL A 14 -44.02 47.27 34.55
N CYS A 15 -42.87 47.96 34.68
CA CYS A 15 -42.76 49.20 35.42
C CYS A 15 -42.09 50.22 34.49
N SER A 16 -42.89 51.18 34.12
CA SER A 16 -42.53 52.43 33.43
C SER A 16 -41.83 53.41 34.37
N LEU A 17 -40.65 53.88 34.04
CA LEU A 17 -40.09 55.14 34.54
C LEU A 17 -39.30 55.85 33.41
N ALA A 18 -39.56 57.11 33.24
CA ALA A 18 -39.10 57.99 32.16
C ALA A 18 -37.56 58.24 32.11
N PRO A 19 -37.06 58.80 31.02
CA PRO A 19 -35.65 58.85 30.74
C PRO A 19 -34.93 60.01 31.42
N LEU A 20 -33.77 59.71 32.03
CA LEU A 20 -32.75 60.71 32.35
C LEU A 20 -31.63 60.49 31.33
N ASP A 21 -31.46 61.42 30.41
CA ASP A 21 -30.32 61.55 29.53
C ASP A 21 -29.03 61.76 30.34
N LEU A 22 -28.30 60.69 30.58
CA LEU A 22 -26.88 60.74 30.94
C LEU A 22 -26.11 60.37 29.69
N VAL A 23 -25.55 61.37 29.02
CA VAL A 23 -24.51 61.20 27.99
C VAL A 23 -23.28 60.61 28.70
N CYS A 24 -23.19 59.29 28.75
CA CYS A 24 -21.97 58.58 29.06
C CYS A 24 -21.10 58.55 27.79
N GLN A 25 -20.11 59.42 27.71
CA GLN A 25 -19.01 59.25 26.77
C GLN A 25 -18.34 57.91 27.12
N GLN A 26 -18.58 56.85 26.26
CA GLN A 26 -17.78 55.67 26.31
C GLN A 26 -16.34 56.08 25.99
N PRO A 27 -15.36 55.73 26.79
CA PRO A 27 -13.98 55.81 26.36
C PRO A 27 -13.84 54.83 25.18
N THR A 28 -13.39 55.36 24.07
CA THR A 28 -12.92 54.55 22.94
C THR A 28 -11.74 53.76 23.49
N ALA A 29 -12.00 52.54 23.96
CA ALA A 29 -10.95 51.58 24.24
C ALA A 29 -10.27 51.33 22.93
N HIS A 30 -9.11 51.91 22.70
CA HIS A 30 -8.21 51.44 21.67
C HIS A 30 -7.98 49.95 21.96
N PRO A 31 -8.09 49.08 20.97
CA PRO A 31 -7.69 47.69 21.16
C PRO A 31 -6.28 47.69 21.70
N PRO A 32 -5.92 46.81 22.68
CA PRO A 32 -4.61 46.76 23.22
C PRO A 32 -3.63 46.56 22.07
N ALA A 33 -2.57 47.37 22.05
CA ALA A 33 -1.54 47.31 21.03
C ALA A 33 -1.03 45.86 20.95
N VAL A 34 -1.11 45.24 19.78
CA VAL A 34 -0.59 43.91 19.55
C VAL A 34 0.91 43.95 19.81
N PRO A 35 1.45 43.12 20.71
CA PRO A 35 2.89 43.16 21.01
C PRO A 35 3.67 42.74 19.73
N ASP A 36 4.79 43.41 19.47
CA ASP A 36 5.65 43.12 18.32
C ASP A 36 6.16 41.67 18.32
N SER A 37 6.30 41.05 19.49
CA SER A 37 6.76 39.66 19.66
C SER A 37 6.18 39.02 20.91
N VAL A 38 6.02 37.72 20.88
CA VAL A 38 5.55 36.89 22.01
C VAL A 38 6.47 35.68 22.18
N THR A 39 6.50 35.15 23.41
CA THR A 39 7.17 33.87 23.67
C THR A 39 6.11 32.76 23.63
N VAL A 40 6.30 31.78 22.74
CA VAL A 40 5.37 30.67 22.53
C VAL A 40 6.11 29.35 22.58
N VAL A 41 5.35 28.27 22.82
CA VAL A 41 5.82 26.88 22.73
C VAL A 41 5.10 26.23 21.55
N ALA A 42 5.85 25.68 20.59
CA ALA A 42 5.28 25.12 19.36
C ALA A 42 4.29 23.98 19.64
N GLY A 43 4.55 23.14 20.69
CA GLY A 43 3.65 22.04 21.01
C GLY A 43 3.96 21.44 22.40
N ALA A 44 3.42 22.03 23.46
CA ALA A 44 3.64 21.59 24.85
C ALA A 44 3.22 20.11 25.09
N ARG A 45 2.23 19.61 24.35
CA ARG A 45 1.72 18.23 24.45
C ARG A 45 2.75 17.15 24.09
N TYR A 46 3.84 17.51 23.43
CA TYR A 46 4.92 16.58 23.04
C TYR A 46 5.96 16.38 24.14
N ALA A 47 5.86 17.04 25.29
CA ALA A 47 6.64 16.73 26.47
C ALA A 47 6.32 15.33 26.99
N LYS A 48 7.27 14.40 26.96
CA LYS A 48 7.08 13.00 27.37
C LYS A 48 8.21 12.51 28.25
N SER A 49 7.92 11.47 29.06
CA SER A 49 8.90 10.80 29.91
C SER A 49 9.98 10.08 29.09
N GLY A 50 11.12 9.77 29.73
CA GLY A 50 12.20 9.02 29.09
C GLY A 50 11.78 7.65 28.57
N PHE A 51 10.85 6.97 29.25
CA PHE A 51 10.30 5.69 28.81
C PHE A 51 9.55 5.83 27.46
N VAL A 52 8.69 6.82 27.33
CA VAL A 52 7.97 7.09 26.06
C VAL A 52 8.96 7.50 24.96
N LYS A 53 9.95 8.36 25.28
CA LYS A 53 11.00 8.73 24.31
C LYS A 53 11.78 7.51 23.82
N PHE A 54 12.06 6.53 24.67
CA PHE A 54 12.76 5.31 24.28
C PHE A 54 11.93 4.45 23.29
N PHE A 55 10.64 4.20 23.59
CA PHE A 55 9.79 3.33 22.75
C PHE A 55 9.19 4.04 21.54
N ALA A 56 8.55 5.19 21.74
CA ALA A 56 7.86 5.93 20.69
C ALA A 56 8.79 6.87 19.88
N GLY A 57 9.94 7.19 20.42
CA GLY A 57 10.96 8.05 19.83
C GLY A 57 11.17 9.37 20.58
N ALA A 58 12.40 9.82 20.59
CA ALA A 58 12.78 11.14 21.07
C ALA A 58 12.36 12.23 20.06
N GLY A 59 12.47 11.93 18.76
CA GLY A 59 12.10 12.86 17.69
C GLY A 59 12.76 14.24 17.86
N HIS A 60 11.96 15.27 17.63
CA HIS A 60 12.33 16.68 17.89
C HIS A 60 11.59 17.28 19.09
N ARG A 61 11.19 16.46 20.07
CA ARG A 61 10.36 16.91 21.22
C ARG A 61 10.94 18.09 21.97
N ASP A 62 12.25 18.16 22.08
CA ASP A 62 12.90 19.28 22.79
C ASP A 62 12.73 20.61 22.01
N LEU A 63 12.70 20.57 20.67
CA LEU A 63 12.39 21.73 19.83
C LEU A 63 10.90 22.12 19.91
N TRP A 64 10.02 21.14 20.04
CA TRP A 64 8.58 21.39 20.19
C TRP A 64 8.22 22.03 21.54
N THR A 65 9.02 21.76 22.58
CA THR A 65 8.68 22.13 23.96
C THR A 65 9.51 23.30 24.50
N VAL A 66 10.55 23.71 23.78
CA VAL A 66 11.33 24.92 24.19
C VAL A 66 10.51 26.17 23.86
N PRO A 67 10.45 27.15 24.80
CA PRO A 67 9.87 28.46 24.50
C PRO A 67 10.74 29.21 23.48
N ILE A 68 10.11 29.71 22.42
CA ILE A 68 10.76 30.51 21.36
C ILE A 68 10.15 31.91 21.32
N LYS A 69 10.97 32.92 21.03
CA LYS A 69 10.51 34.29 20.81
C LYS A 69 10.20 34.49 19.32
N VAL A 70 8.95 34.80 19.01
CA VAL A 70 8.46 34.95 17.61
C VAL A 70 7.70 36.25 17.48
N GLU A 71 7.87 36.92 16.33
CA GLU A 71 7.12 38.11 15.98
C GLU A 71 5.64 37.81 15.77
N VAL A 72 4.78 38.71 16.20
CA VAL A 72 3.34 38.67 15.90
C VAL A 72 3.12 39.34 14.54
N VAL A 73 2.37 38.70 13.64
CA VAL A 73 2.07 39.31 12.35
C VAL A 73 1.14 40.49 12.51
N ASP A 74 1.49 41.62 11.96
CA ASP A 74 0.54 42.73 11.79
C ASP A 74 -0.21 42.56 10.48
N LEU A 75 -1.49 42.18 10.60
CA LEU A 75 -2.36 41.96 9.46
C LEU A 75 -2.63 43.24 8.64
N ALA A 76 -2.30 44.43 9.18
CA ALA A 76 -2.47 45.68 8.44
C ALA A 76 -1.31 45.98 7.51
N THR A 77 -0.11 45.49 7.81
CA THR A 77 1.11 45.86 7.08
C THR A 77 1.74 44.69 6.34
N PHE A 78 1.58 43.47 6.80
CA PHE A 78 2.12 42.29 6.13
C PHE A 78 1.50 42.14 4.74
N GLY A 79 2.31 42.03 3.67
CA GLY A 79 1.83 41.97 2.30
C GLY A 79 1.02 43.21 1.86
N GLY A 80 1.30 44.36 2.48
CA GLY A 80 0.51 45.60 2.28
C GLY A 80 -0.85 45.59 2.96
N GLY A 81 -1.16 44.56 3.73
CA GLY A 81 -2.42 44.28 4.42
C GLY A 81 -3.02 42.95 3.99
N LEU A 82 -3.19 42.01 4.95
CA LEU A 82 -3.75 40.67 4.68
C LEU A 82 -5.26 40.65 4.88
N THR A 83 -5.96 40.12 3.90
CA THR A 83 -7.40 39.82 3.96
C THR A 83 -7.58 38.30 3.97
N PRO A 84 -8.11 37.70 5.05
CA PRO A 84 -8.44 36.28 5.10
C PRO A 84 -9.50 35.93 4.04
N LEU A 85 -9.31 34.80 3.34
CA LEU A 85 -10.24 34.36 2.29
C LEU A 85 -11.03 33.11 2.68
N ARG A 86 -10.32 32.06 3.08
CA ARG A 86 -10.92 30.75 3.38
C ARG A 86 -9.97 29.84 4.15
N LEU A 87 -10.53 28.92 4.90
CA LEU A 87 -9.77 27.77 5.39
C LEU A 87 -9.50 26.82 4.23
N GLY A 88 -8.37 26.21 4.26
CA GLY A 88 -7.95 25.14 3.38
C GLY A 88 -6.98 24.27 4.12
N GLY A 89 -6.35 23.36 3.42
CA GLY A 89 -5.22 22.65 3.98
C GLY A 89 -5.19 21.20 3.66
N GLY A 90 -4.02 20.62 3.97
CA GLY A 90 -3.78 19.20 3.95
C GLY A 90 -4.51 18.48 5.08
N MET A 91 -4.37 17.17 5.11
CA MET A 91 -5.09 16.29 6.02
C MET A 91 -4.85 16.56 7.52
N THR A 92 -3.79 17.26 7.92
CA THR A 92 -3.43 17.42 9.34
C THR A 92 -3.09 18.86 9.74
N THR A 93 -3.05 19.81 8.82
CA THR A 93 -2.59 21.19 9.05
C THR A 93 -3.74 22.18 8.92
N LEU A 94 -3.94 23.03 9.91
CA LEU A 94 -4.83 24.19 9.78
C LEU A 94 -4.17 25.18 8.83
N THR A 95 -4.89 25.57 7.78
CA THR A 95 -4.37 26.43 6.72
C THR A 95 -5.35 27.55 6.44
N LEU A 96 -4.89 28.80 6.51
CA LEU A 96 -5.65 29.98 6.11
C LEU A 96 -5.07 30.51 4.80
N HIS A 97 -5.91 30.66 3.78
CA HIS A 97 -5.60 31.40 2.57
C HIS A 97 -5.96 32.86 2.78
N ALA A 98 -5.05 33.74 2.41
CA ALA A 98 -5.23 35.19 2.52
C ALA A 98 -4.77 35.90 1.25
N GLN A 99 -5.36 37.07 0.97
CA GLN A 99 -4.98 37.98 -0.10
C GLN A 99 -4.19 39.15 0.48
N GLY A 100 -3.00 39.43 -0.05
CA GLY A 100 -2.26 40.64 0.27
C GLY A 100 -2.65 41.80 -0.66
N ASN A 101 -2.60 43.01 -0.14
CA ASN A 101 -2.81 44.22 -0.95
C ASN A 101 -1.63 44.49 -1.92
N ASP A 102 -0.52 43.77 -1.79
CA ASP A 102 0.58 43.72 -2.72
C ASP A 102 0.29 42.90 -4.00
N GLY A 103 -0.94 42.39 -4.14
CA GLY A 103 -1.40 41.56 -5.24
C GLY A 103 -1.05 40.08 -5.10
N LYS A 104 -0.36 39.66 -4.04
CA LYS A 104 0.04 38.27 -3.82
C LYS A 104 -0.95 37.51 -2.95
N ARG A 105 -1.05 36.21 -3.19
CA ARG A 105 -1.75 35.29 -2.30
C ARG A 105 -0.79 34.69 -1.28
N TYR A 106 -1.27 34.55 -0.06
CA TYR A 106 -0.52 34.01 1.05
C TYR A 106 -1.21 32.81 1.66
N VAL A 107 -0.41 31.93 2.27
CA VAL A 107 -0.88 30.77 3.00
C VAL A 107 -0.27 30.80 4.39
N CYS A 108 -1.12 30.83 5.42
CA CYS A 108 -0.71 30.68 6.81
C CYS A 108 -1.01 29.26 7.27
N ARG A 109 0.04 28.48 7.59
CA ARG A 109 -0.07 27.07 7.98
C ARG A 109 0.30 26.92 9.45
N SER A 110 -0.54 26.27 10.28
CA SER A 110 -0.19 25.97 11.66
C SER A 110 1.08 25.14 11.72
N VAL A 111 2.00 25.48 12.62
CA VAL A 111 3.21 24.68 12.88
C VAL A 111 2.82 23.36 13.54
N ASP A 112 1.94 23.43 14.56
CA ASP A 112 1.37 22.22 15.14
C ASP A 112 0.33 21.58 14.20
N LYS A 113 0.18 20.29 14.29
CA LYS A 113 -0.66 19.50 13.41
C LYS A 113 -1.69 18.70 14.20
N TYR A 114 -2.80 18.42 13.57
CA TYR A 114 -3.97 17.79 14.20
C TYR A 114 -4.29 16.47 13.49
N ALA A 115 -3.80 15.36 14.05
CA ALA A 115 -3.95 14.03 13.46
C ALA A 115 -5.42 13.65 13.22
N ALA A 116 -6.33 14.12 14.07
CA ALA A 116 -7.77 13.88 13.94
C ALA A 116 -8.36 14.32 12.59
N GLN A 117 -7.79 15.33 11.94
CA GLN A 117 -8.28 15.84 10.66
C GLN A 117 -7.94 14.92 9.49
N GLY A 118 -6.80 14.22 9.58
CA GLY A 118 -6.28 13.36 8.51
C GLY A 118 -6.68 11.89 8.62
N ILE A 119 -7.51 11.51 9.57
CA ILE A 119 -7.93 10.12 9.79
C ILE A 119 -9.43 9.96 9.66
N ALA A 120 -9.85 8.74 9.32
CA ALA A 120 -11.26 8.39 9.26
C ALA A 120 -11.97 8.66 10.59
N GLU A 121 -13.23 9.05 10.53
CA GLU A 121 -14.02 9.48 11.70
C GLU A 121 -14.03 8.41 12.80
N GLU A 122 -14.09 7.14 12.43
CA GLU A 122 -14.12 5.99 13.34
C GLU A 122 -12.80 5.79 14.12
N LEU A 123 -11.72 6.43 13.68
CA LEU A 123 -10.42 6.40 14.36
C LEU A 123 -10.20 7.58 15.30
N ARG A 124 -11.08 8.61 15.25
CA ARG A 124 -10.99 9.77 16.11
C ARG A 124 -11.31 9.41 17.54
N GLY A 125 -10.61 10.02 18.50
CA GLY A 125 -10.71 9.71 19.93
C GLY A 125 -10.10 8.37 20.35
N THR A 126 -9.40 7.67 19.45
CA THR A 126 -8.79 6.35 19.72
C THR A 126 -7.32 6.46 20.08
N ILE A 127 -6.75 5.35 20.57
CA ILE A 127 -5.29 5.21 20.79
C ILE A 127 -4.53 5.41 19.47
N TYR A 128 -5.12 5.06 18.33
CA TYR A 128 -4.52 5.27 17.02
C TYR A 128 -4.30 6.76 16.72
N GLU A 129 -5.33 7.60 16.94
CA GLU A 129 -5.18 9.06 16.85
C GLU A 129 -4.08 9.56 17.79
N ALA A 130 -4.09 9.11 19.05
CA ALA A 130 -3.10 9.53 20.03
C ALA A 130 -1.67 9.16 19.60
N ILE A 131 -1.47 7.97 18.98
CA ILE A 131 -0.18 7.55 18.44
C ILE A 131 0.22 8.43 17.25
N LEU A 132 -0.70 8.71 16.31
CA LEU A 132 -0.40 9.58 15.17
C LEU A 132 -0.11 11.02 15.61
N GLN A 133 -0.87 11.54 16.57
CA GLN A 133 -0.62 12.86 17.16
C GLN A 133 0.76 12.92 17.81
N ASP A 134 1.15 11.87 18.54
CA ASP A 134 2.46 11.80 19.17
C ASP A 134 3.61 11.73 18.14
N GLN A 135 3.37 11.12 16.95
CA GLN A 135 4.36 11.05 15.88
C GLN A 135 4.68 12.41 15.25
N ILE A 136 3.82 13.40 15.37
CA ILE A 136 4.08 14.78 14.91
C ILE A 136 5.33 15.36 15.59
N SER A 137 5.63 14.93 16.81
CA SER A 137 6.90 15.27 17.48
C SER A 137 8.16 14.85 16.72
N SER A 138 8.03 13.98 15.73
CA SER A 138 9.15 13.58 14.84
C SER A 138 9.44 14.60 13.73
N PHE A 139 8.53 15.54 13.47
CA PHE A 139 8.72 16.62 12.50
C PHE A 139 9.54 17.73 13.13
N HIS A 140 10.33 18.44 12.32
CA HIS A 140 11.10 19.57 12.79
C HIS A 140 10.26 20.85 12.74
N PRO A 141 9.89 21.49 13.86
CA PRO A 141 8.92 22.58 13.87
C PRO A 141 9.34 23.84 13.08
N SER A 142 10.63 24.04 12.88
CA SER A 142 11.19 25.14 12.07
C SER A 142 12.00 24.66 10.87
N GLY A 143 11.89 23.38 10.49
CA GLY A 143 12.68 22.79 9.39
C GLY A 143 12.47 23.47 8.05
N ALA A 144 11.24 23.88 7.74
CA ALA A 144 10.92 24.56 6.48
C ALA A 144 11.68 25.88 6.29
N LEU A 145 12.07 26.56 7.36
CA LEU A 145 12.84 27.82 7.30
C LEU A 145 14.28 27.62 6.78
N VAL A 146 14.82 26.42 6.90
CA VAL A 146 16.19 26.08 6.49
C VAL A 146 16.32 25.90 4.99
N LEU A 147 15.24 25.60 4.28
CA LEU A 147 15.31 25.21 2.87
C LEU A 147 15.55 26.35 1.87
N PRO A 148 14.99 27.56 2.01
CA PRO A 148 15.11 28.59 0.99
C PRO A 148 16.56 28.89 0.56
N PRO A 149 17.55 29.14 1.48
CA PRO A 149 18.91 29.38 1.05
C PRO A 149 19.56 28.20 0.33
N LEU A 150 19.20 26.96 0.71
CA LEU A 150 19.67 25.76 0.01
C LEU A 150 19.14 25.68 -1.40
N LEU A 151 17.83 25.93 -1.61
CA LEU A 151 17.16 25.91 -2.91
C LEU A 151 17.61 27.04 -3.81
N GLU A 152 17.76 28.26 -3.23
CA GLU A 152 18.26 29.42 -3.94
C GLU A 152 19.67 29.21 -4.50
N SER A 153 20.57 28.67 -3.67
CA SER A 153 21.97 28.42 -4.06
C SER A 153 22.11 27.51 -5.28
N VAL A 154 21.15 26.58 -5.46
CA VAL A 154 21.13 25.65 -6.60
C VAL A 154 20.17 26.07 -7.73
N GLY A 155 19.47 27.20 -7.58
CA GLY A 155 18.61 27.79 -8.61
C GLY A 155 17.24 27.10 -8.77
N VAL A 156 16.75 26.41 -7.74
CA VAL A 156 15.40 25.82 -7.73
C VAL A 156 14.38 26.87 -7.31
N LEU A 157 13.26 26.97 -8.03
CA LEU A 157 12.15 27.83 -7.64
C LEU A 157 11.60 27.40 -6.28
N HIS A 158 11.37 28.35 -5.40
CA HIS A 158 10.92 28.05 -4.04
C HIS A 158 10.17 29.23 -3.43
N VAL A 159 9.36 28.95 -2.43
CA VAL A 159 8.76 29.95 -1.54
C VAL A 159 9.66 30.19 -0.34
N ASP A 160 9.56 31.38 0.26
CA ASP A 160 10.32 31.76 1.45
C ASP A 160 9.40 31.92 2.68
N PRO A 161 9.19 30.86 3.48
CA PRO A 161 8.32 30.91 4.63
C PRO A 161 8.93 31.74 5.77
N VAL A 162 8.08 32.47 6.47
CA VAL A 162 8.41 33.16 7.73
C VAL A 162 7.57 32.59 8.87
N MET A 163 8.19 32.41 10.04
CA MET A 163 7.50 31.94 11.22
C MET A 163 6.93 33.14 12.01
N ARG A 164 5.64 33.11 12.29
CA ARG A 164 4.91 34.18 12.97
C ARG A 164 3.84 33.61 13.89
N VAL A 165 3.36 34.45 14.82
CA VAL A 165 2.13 34.17 15.57
C VAL A 165 1.01 35.01 14.96
N LEU A 166 -0.13 34.39 14.65
CA LEU A 166 -1.31 35.13 14.24
C LEU A 166 -1.90 35.85 15.46
N PRO A 167 -2.26 37.14 15.34
CA PRO A 167 -2.84 37.87 16.44
C PRO A 167 -4.26 37.38 16.75
N ASP A 168 -4.74 37.57 17.97
CA ASP A 168 -6.16 37.52 18.27
C ASP A 168 -6.79 38.86 17.82
N ASP A 169 -7.15 38.95 16.55
CA ASP A 169 -7.53 40.19 15.89
C ASP A 169 -8.88 40.00 15.14
N PRO A 170 -9.84 40.94 15.31
CA PRO A 170 -11.11 40.89 14.61
C PRO A 170 -11.02 40.81 13.08
N ARG A 171 -9.90 41.19 12.48
CA ARG A 171 -9.62 41.07 11.03
C ARG A 171 -9.50 39.64 10.56
N LEU A 172 -9.23 38.68 11.46
CA LEU A 172 -9.33 37.25 11.14
C LEU A 172 -10.77 36.77 10.94
N ALA A 173 -11.76 37.61 11.28
CA ALA A 173 -13.18 37.30 11.14
C ALA A 173 -13.56 35.95 11.76
N GLU A 174 -14.28 35.11 11.04
CA GLU A 174 -14.72 33.78 11.50
C GLU A 174 -13.58 32.79 11.75
N PHE A 175 -12.35 33.10 11.31
CA PHE A 175 -11.17 32.24 11.46
C PHE A 175 -10.42 32.48 12.77
N GLY A 176 -10.74 33.58 13.49
CA GLY A 176 -10.07 33.99 14.73
C GLY A 176 -10.15 32.94 15.82
N ASP A 177 -11.29 32.31 16.02
CA ASP A 177 -11.50 31.26 17.04
C ASP A 177 -10.58 30.04 16.84
N LEU A 178 -10.16 29.76 15.61
CA LEU A 178 -9.32 28.61 15.28
C LEU A 178 -7.83 28.94 15.17
N LEU A 179 -7.50 30.14 14.75
CA LEU A 179 -6.14 30.50 14.36
C LEU A 179 -5.55 31.66 15.18
N GLY A 180 -6.36 32.38 15.95
CA GLY A 180 -5.88 33.43 16.85
C GLY A 180 -4.92 32.88 17.90
N GLY A 181 -3.73 33.48 18.01
CA GLY A 181 -2.66 33.03 18.90
C GLY A 181 -1.85 31.82 18.40
N GLU A 182 -2.18 31.22 17.24
CA GLU A 182 -1.47 30.08 16.68
C GLU A 182 -0.12 30.47 16.09
N LEU A 183 0.89 29.60 16.32
CA LEU A 183 2.19 29.68 15.67
C LEU A 183 2.05 29.14 14.24
N VAL A 184 2.35 29.97 13.25
CA VAL A 184 2.19 29.64 11.83
C VAL A 184 3.44 29.88 11.02
N LEU A 185 3.56 29.17 9.90
CA LEU A 185 4.43 29.52 8.78
C LEU A 185 3.59 30.26 7.75
N ILE A 186 4.01 31.48 7.39
CA ILE A 186 3.39 32.30 6.35
C ILE A 186 4.30 32.28 5.13
N GLU A 187 3.74 31.90 3.99
CA GLU A 187 4.46 31.84 2.72
C GLU A 187 3.60 32.40 1.58
N GLU A 188 4.24 32.94 0.55
CA GLU A 188 3.58 33.28 -0.69
C GLU A 188 3.04 31.99 -1.33
N ARG A 189 1.81 31.99 -1.76
CA ARG A 189 1.28 30.92 -2.59
C ARG A 189 1.65 31.18 -4.04
N PRO A 190 2.42 30.29 -4.70
CA PRO A 190 2.65 30.40 -6.12
C PRO A 190 1.33 30.46 -6.87
N ASP A 191 1.11 31.54 -7.61
CA ASP A 191 -0.12 31.80 -8.35
C ASP A 191 0.20 32.52 -9.68
N GLU A 192 -0.71 32.39 -10.63
CA GLU A 192 -0.69 33.18 -11.87
C GLU A 192 -0.92 34.65 -11.52
N GLY A 193 -0.29 35.57 -12.25
CA GLY A 193 -0.56 36.97 -12.03
C GLY A 193 -1.98 37.33 -12.48
N GLU A 194 -2.49 38.46 -11.98
CA GLU A 194 -3.74 39.03 -12.46
C GLU A 194 -3.48 40.01 -13.61
N ASP A 195 -4.37 40.01 -14.56
CA ASP A 195 -4.32 40.84 -15.76
C ASP A 195 -2.98 40.85 -16.49
N ASP A 196 -2.34 41.22 -17.15
CA ASP A 196 -1.01 41.12 -17.82
C ASP A 196 0.19 41.13 -16.84
N THR A 197 0.00 41.14 -15.54
CA THR A 197 1.10 41.10 -14.58
C THR A 197 1.62 39.68 -14.40
N PRO A 198 2.96 39.45 -14.50
CA PRO A 198 3.53 38.14 -14.23
C PRO A 198 3.28 37.70 -12.79
N GLY A 199 2.90 36.46 -12.60
CA GLY A 199 2.75 35.85 -11.29
C GLY A 199 4.08 35.46 -10.60
N PHE A 200 4.04 34.45 -9.77
CA PHE A 200 5.18 33.96 -9.02
C PHE A 200 6.39 33.68 -9.92
N ALA A 201 7.56 34.23 -9.52
CA ALA A 201 8.82 34.13 -10.25
C ALA A 201 8.78 34.62 -11.73
N GLY A 202 7.80 35.45 -12.09
CA GLY A 202 7.62 35.95 -13.44
C GLY A 202 6.89 35.01 -14.40
N SER A 203 6.32 33.92 -13.88
CA SER A 203 5.51 32.97 -14.66
C SER A 203 4.10 33.51 -14.87
N ARG A 204 3.53 33.23 -16.06
CA ARG A 204 2.12 33.53 -16.38
C ARG A 204 1.19 32.34 -16.27
N ARG A 205 1.73 31.13 -16.02
CA ARG A 205 0.97 29.90 -15.89
C ARG A 205 1.55 29.07 -14.78
N ILE A 206 0.79 28.78 -13.75
CA ILE A 206 1.19 27.94 -12.60
C ILE A 206 0.09 26.93 -12.29
N VAL A 207 0.42 25.66 -12.40
CA VAL A 207 -0.55 24.58 -12.28
C VAL A 207 -0.11 23.51 -11.27
N ASN A 208 -1.03 22.68 -10.85
CA ASN A 208 -0.73 21.45 -10.07
C ASN A 208 -0.12 20.38 -10.98
N THR A 209 0.27 19.24 -10.41
CA THR A 209 0.95 18.17 -11.18
C THR A 209 0.03 17.51 -12.20
N SER A 210 -1.26 17.32 -11.90
CA SER A 210 -2.19 16.73 -12.87
C SER A 210 -2.31 17.59 -14.12
N ASP A 211 -2.64 18.87 -13.93
CA ASP A 211 -2.77 19.81 -15.03
C ASP A 211 -1.45 19.98 -15.79
N PHE A 212 -0.29 19.90 -15.10
CA PHE A 212 1.02 19.95 -15.74
C PHE A 212 1.27 18.74 -16.64
N LEU A 213 0.91 17.55 -16.20
CA LEU A 213 1.06 16.33 -17.01
C LEU A 213 0.13 16.37 -18.22
N ASP A 214 -1.10 16.83 -18.05
CA ASP A 214 -2.03 17.06 -19.16
C ASP A 214 -1.48 18.07 -20.16
N GLU A 215 -0.84 19.17 -19.70
CA GLU A 215 -0.19 20.14 -20.59
C GLU A 215 0.99 19.54 -21.38
N LEU A 216 1.77 18.64 -20.75
CA LEU A 216 2.86 17.92 -21.44
C LEU A 216 2.34 16.96 -22.51
N GLU A 217 1.24 16.28 -22.24
CA GLU A 217 0.62 15.31 -23.14
C GLU A 217 -0.09 16.02 -24.31
N ASN A 218 -0.80 17.12 -24.06
CA ASN A 218 -1.61 17.78 -25.06
C ASN A 218 -0.83 18.56 -26.12
N ASP A 219 0.38 19.03 -25.82
CA ASP A 219 1.12 19.92 -26.75
C ASP A 219 2.63 19.68 -26.69
N PRO A 220 3.24 19.21 -27.80
CA PRO A 220 4.67 18.91 -27.87
C PRO A 220 5.59 20.12 -27.68
N ARG A 221 5.08 21.36 -27.66
CA ARG A 221 5.85 22.55 -27.30
C ARG A 221 6.13 22.66 -25.80
N ASN A 222 5.37 21.97 -24.98
CA ASN A 222 5.62 21.91 -23.55
C ASN A 222 6.82 21.01 -23.26
N ARG A 223 7.79 21.54 -22.53
CA ARG A 223 9.03 20.87 -22.16
C ARG A 223 9.27 20.96 -20.66
N LEU A 224 9.64 19.87 -20.04
CA LEU A 224 10.06 19.88 -18.65
C LEU A 224 11.50 20.37 -18.50
N ASP A 225 11.80 21.12 -17.44
CA ASP A 225 13.15 21.32 -16.91
C ASP A 225 13.56 20.13 -16.04
N SER A 226 13.82 18.96 -16.63
CA SER A 226 14.17 17.74 -15.93
C SER A 226 15.44 17.91 -15.09
N ARG A 227 16.38 18.74 -15.53
CA ARG A 227 17.60 19.04 -14.76
C ARG A 227 17.28 19.84 -13.50
N GLY A 228 16.38 20.83 -13.61
CA GLY A 228 15.88 21.60 -12.45
C GLY A 228 15.07 20.72 -11.51
N TYR A 229 14.24 19.83 -12.05
CA TYR A 229 13.50 18.87 -11.24
C TYR A 229 14.42 17.89 -10.48
N LEU A 230 15.42 17.29 -11.15
CA LEU A 230 16.43 16.48 -10.48
C LEU A 230 17.14 17.25 -9.38
N THR A 231 17.52 18.51 -9.65
CA THR A 231 18.18 19.36 -8.65
C THR A 231 17.31 19.53 -7.40
N ALA A 232 15.99 19.75 -7.55
CA ALA A 232 15.05 19.82 -6.44
C ALA A 232 14.98 18.49 -5.66
N ARG A 233 14.95 17.36 -6.37
CA ARG A 233 14.93 16.01 -5.76
C ARG A 233 16.23 15.69 -5.00
N LEU A 234 17.37 16.20 -5.47
CA LEU A 234 18.64 16.07 -4.73
C LEU A 234 18.63 16.85 -3.41
N ILE A 235 17.96 18.01 -3.37
CA ILE A 235 17.74 18.74 -2.10
C ILE A 235 16.80 17.93 -1.19
N ASP A 236 15.74 17.28 -1.71
CA ASP A 236 14.90 16.40 -0.91
C ASP A 236 15.69 15.25 -0.28
N LEU A 237 16.59 14.62 -1.05
CA LEU A 237 17.53 13.64 -0.52
C LEU A 237 18.44 14.23 0.56
N LEU A 238 19.00 15.42 0.35
CA LEU A 238 19.90 16.09 1.27
C LEU A 238 19.22 16.32 2.63
N VAL A 239 17.99 16.85 2.62
CA VAL A 239 17.25 17.20 3.86
C VAL A 239 16.41 16.04 4.41
N GLY A 240 16.33 14.90 3.68
CA GLY A 240 15.56 13.73 4.08
C GLY A 240 14.05 13.92 4.01
N ASP A 241 13.58 14.77 3.10
CA ASP A 241 12.16 15.01 2.88
C ASP A 241 11.55 13.83 2.09
N ARG A 242 10.76 13.03 2.78
CA ARG A 242 10.21 11.77 2.26
C ARG A 242 8.81 11.88 1.66
N ASP A 243 8.19 13.06 1.73
CA ASP A 243 6.81 13.28 1.31
C ASP A 243 6.75 14.21 0.09
N LYS A 244 7.08 13.64 -1.07
CA LYS A 244 7.09 14.35 -2.36
C LYS A 244 6.18 13.67 -3.38
N SER A 245 4.95 13.33 -2.97
CA SER A 245 3.93 12.82 -3.87
C SER A 245 3.50 13.88 -4.91
N VAL A 246 2.69 13.45 -5.86
CA VAL A 246 2.13 14.31 -6.94
C VAL A 246 1.54 15.63 -6.42
N ASN A 247 0.97 15.64 -5.21
CA ASN A 247 0.31 16.82 -4.64
C ASN A 247 1.29 17.84 -4.02
N ASN A 248 2.58 17.50 -3.93
CA ASN A 248 3.58 18.33 -3.27
C ASN A 248 4.44 19.15 -4.24
N TRP A 249 3.89 19.44 -5.42
CA TRP A 249 4.51 20.23 -6.46
C TRP A 249 3.54 21.23 -7.07
N TRP A 250 4.08 22.43 -7.43
CA TRP A 250 3.53 23.33 -8.41
C TRP A 250 4.48 23.41 -9.60
N TRP A 251 3.97 23.79 -10.77
CA TRP A 251 4.72 23.85 -11.99
C TRP A 251 4.52 25.21 -12.65
N ALA A 252 5.61 25.93 -12.88
CA ALA A 252 5.60 27.26 -13.48
C ALA A 252 6.10 27.20 -14.92
N ARG A 253 5.34 27.77 -15.86
CA ARG A 253 5.63 27.80 -17.29
C ARG A 253 6.36 29.10 -17.68
N PHE A 254 7.44 28.95 -18.43
CA PHE A 254 8.22 30.05 -18.99
C PHE A 254 8.35 29.90 -20.51
N ASN A 255 8.23 31.02 -21.24
CA ASN A 255 8.41 31.03 -22.70
C ASN A 255 9.89 30.90 -23.07
N ARG A 256 10.19 30.05 -24.03
CA ARG A 256 11.54 29.87 -24.58
C ARG A 256 11.48 29.77 -26.10
N GLY A 257 11.42 30.94 -26.80
CA GLY A 257 11.14 30.95 -28.24
C GLY A 257 9.75 30.37 -28.50
N ASP A 258 9.67 29.36 -29.36
CA ASP A 258 8.42 28.69 -29.73
C ASP A 258 8.03 27.59 -28.74
N GLU A 259 8.88 27.27 -27.76
CA GLU A 259 8.63 26.27 -26.73
C GLU A 259 8.22 26.88 -25.39
N TYR A 260 7.56 26.07 -24.53
CA TYR A 260 7.22 26.37 -23.14
C TYR A 260 8.06 25.52 -22.23
N LYS A 261 8.83 26.13 -21.33
CA LYS A 261 9.62 25.38 -20.35
C LYS A 261 8.98 25.40 -18.99
N TRP A 262 8.63 24.22 -18.47
CA TRP A 262 8.06 24.04 -17.15
C TRP A 262 9.14 23.80 -16.10
N ARG A 263 9.05 24.53 -14.99
CA ARG A 263 9.96 24.41 -13.84
C ARG A 263 9.19 24.03 -12.59
N ALA A 264 9.75 23.09 -11.83
CA ALA A 264 9.17 22.61 -10.59
C ALA A 264 9.30 23.63 -9.45
N ILE A 265 8.23 23.77 -8.67
CA ILE A 265 8.19 24.50 -7.40
C ILE A 265 7.82 23.51 -6.31
N PRO A 266 8.78 23.08 -5.49
CA PRO A 266 8.49 22.13 -4.41
C PRO A 266 7.68 22.78 -3.29
N ARG A 267 6.65 22.07 -2.82
CA ARG A 267 5.73 22.48 -1.74
C ARG A 267 5.89 21.60 -0.53
N ASP A 268 5.23 21.98 0.56
CA ASP A 268 5.03 21.21 1.78
C ASP A 268 6.32 20.56 2.29
N ARG A 269 7.17 21.39 2.89
CA ARG A 269 8.51 21.02 3.35
C ARG A 269 8.55 20.61 4.81
N ASP A 270 7.43 20.26 5.41
CA ASP A 270 7.27 19.97 6.82
C ASP A 270 7.91 18.64 7.24
N GLN A 271 8.14 17.73 6.30
CA GLN A 271 8.82 16.45 6.56
C GLN A 271 10.34 16.50 6.35
N ALA A 272 10.91 17.66 5.99
CA ALA A 272 12.35 17.84 6.01
C ALA A 272 12.90 17.65 7.43
N PHE A 273 14.06 17.01 7.53
CA PHE A 273 14.74 16.70 8.78
C PHE A 273 13.98 15.77 9.74
N ILE A 274 13.03 14.97 9.25
CA ILE A 274 12.18 14.11 10.07
C ILE A 274 12.98 13.08 10.88
N GLN A 275 12.60 12.88 12.17
CA GLN A 275 13.24 11.97 13.11
C GLN A 275 12.27 10.85 13.55
N LEU A 276 12.02 9.85 12.71
CA LEU A 276 11.21 8.70 13.10
C LEU A 276 12.04 7.64 13.82
N ASP A 277 12.51 7.96 15.01
CA ASP A 277 13.27 7.08 15.89
C ASP A 277 12.39 6.34 16.91
N GLY A 278 12.99 5.59 17.83
CA GLY A 278 12.33 4.82 18.87
C GLY A 278 12.37 3.30 18.63
N ALA A 279 12.48 2.55 19.73
CA ALA A 279 12.65 1.09 19.70
C ALA A 279 11.50 0.35 19.00
N ALA A 280 10.27 0.83 19.17
CA ALA A 280 9.09 0.24 18.51
C ALA A 280 9.11 0.35 16.97
N LYS A 281 9.81 1.36 16.42
CA LYS A 281 9.90 1.56 14.97
C LYS A 281 10.96 0.69 14.28
N VAL A 282 11.91 0.13 15.03
CA VAL A 282 12.99 -0.71 14.47
C VAL A 282 12.43 -1.91 13.69
N PRO A 283 11.56 -2.77 14.27
CA PRO A 283 10.97 -3.86 13.51
C PRO A 283 10.00 -3.36 12.41
N LEU A 284 9.32 -2.22 12.63
CA LEU A 284 8.35 -1.69 11.66
C LEU A 284 9.04 -1.18 10.38
N ARG A 285 10.31 -0.79 10.41
CA ARG A 285 11.07 -0.39 9.21
C ARG A 285 11.20 -1.52 8.18
N LEU A 286 11.14 -2.78 8.61
CA LEU A 286 11.14 -3.93 7.70
C LEU A 286 9.86 -3.97 6.84
N TYR A 287 8.76 -3.41 7.34
CA TYR A 287 7.46 -3.40 6.67
C TYR A 287 7.18 -2.07 5.96
N GLU A 288 7.66 -0.95 6.56
CA GLU A 288 7.45 0.41 6.05
C GLU A 288 8.79 1.15 5.92
N PRO A 289 9.42 1.11 4.74
CA PRO A 289 10.71 1.76 4.48
C PRO A 289 10.69 3.27 4.70
N ARG A 290 9.52 3.94 4.60
CA ARG A 290 9.37 5.38 4.83
C ARG A 290 9.53 5.80 6.30
N LEU A 291 9.71 4.86 7.24
CA LEU A 291 10.07 5.19 8.62
C LEU A 291 11.55 5.60 8.71
N VAL A 292 11.89 6.70 8.04
CA VAL A 292 13.26 7.22 7.94
C VAL A 292 13.63 8.08 9.15
N ARG A 293 14.93 8.26 9.33
CA ARG A 293 15.52 9.15 10.34
C ARG A 293 16.57 10.02 9.67
N PHE A 294 16.46 11.33 9.83
CA PHE A 294 17.51 12.25 9.43
C PHE A 294 18.77 12.01 10.28
N SER A 295 19.88 11.69 9.62
CA SER A 295 21.17 11.35 10.23
C SER A 295 22.31 11.87 9.36
N GLN A 296 23.55 11.61 9.71
CA GLN A 296 24.71 11.99 8.91
C GLN A 296 24.72 11.34 7.53
N ASP A 297 24.09 10.16 7.40
CA ASP A 297 23.97 9.44 6.13
C ASP A 297 22.56 9.53 5.58
N VAL A 298 22.38 9.12 4.31
CA VAL A 298 21.10 8.79 3.71
C VAL A 298 20.97 7.25 3.67
N PRO A 299 20.70 6.58 4.81
CA PRO A 299 20.82 5.12 4.90
C PRO A 299 19.72 4.39 4.14
N ASN A 300 18.64 5.09 3.77
CA ASN A 300 17.47 4.52 3.12
C ASN A 300 16.94 5.45 2.03
N VAL A 301 17.63 5.49 0.90
CA VAL A 301 17.22 6.27 -0.28
C VAL A 301 15.84 5.83 -0.76
N THR A 302 15.56 4.52 -0.76
CA THR A 302 14.23 3.98 -1.09
C THR A 302 13.12 4.59 -0.23
N GLY A 303 13.34 4.71 1.09
CA GLY A 303 12.35 5.27 2.00
C GLY A 303 12.12 6.76 1.81
N VAL A 304 13.16 7.51 1.46
CA VAL A 304 13.07 8.95 1.20
C VAL A 304 12.41 9.25 -0.14
N THR A 305 12.69 8.46 -1.20
CA THR A 305 12.23 8.78 -2.56
C THR A 305 10.89 8.13 -2.92
N ARG A 306 10.45 7.11 -2.20
CA ARG A 306 9.33 6.23 -2.59
C ARG A 306 8.01 6.95 -2.91
N SER A 307 7.70 8.05 -2.22
CA SER A 307 6.43 8.77 -2.41
C SER A 307 6.33 9.48 -3.77
N ALA A 308 7.46 9.66 -4.45
CA ALA A 308 7.52 10.37 -5.73
C ALA A 308 7.86 9.44 -6.92
N TRP A 309 8.03 8.14 -6.73
CA TRP A 309 8.46 7.25 -7.81
C TRP A 309 7.56 7.28 -9.03
N ASP A 310 6.27 7.48 -8.83
CA ASP A 310 5.29 7.53 -9.93
C ASP A 310 5.53 8.73 -10.85
N ILE A 311 6.04 9.85 -10.30
CA ILE A 311 6.41 11.03 -11.08
C ILE A 311 7.91 11.12 -11.37
N ASP A 312 8.78 10.60 -10.50
CA ASP A 312 10.23 10.61 -10.72
C ASP A 312 10.62 9.81 -11.96
N ARG A 313 9.97 8.66 -12.21
CA ARG A 313 10.28 7.80 -13.36
C ARG A 313 10.06 8.50 -14.70
N PRO A 314 8.85 8.99 -15.03
CA PRO A 314 8.64 9.69 -16.30
C PRO A 314 9.37 11.01 -16.38
N LEU A 315 9.44 11.80 -15.31
CA LEU A 315 10.01 13.15 -15.37
C LEU A 315 11.56 13.18 -15.38
N LEU A 316 12.22 12.11 -14.95
CA LEU A 316 13.69 11.98 -14.97
C LEU A 316 14.21 11.03 -16.06
N VAL A 317 13.30 10.42 -16.83
CA VAL A 317 13.65 9.40 -17.82
C VAL A 317 14.64 9.89 -18.87
N GLU A 318 14.66 11.17 -19.22
CA GLU A 318 15.57 11.71 -20.24
C GLU A 318 17.02 11.89 -19.76
N ILE A 319 17.25 11.83 -18.43
CA ILE A 319 18.57 12.14 -17.86
C ILE A 319 19.46 10.89 -17.81
N GLU A 320 20.45 10.87 -18.68
CA GLU A 320 21.49 9.82 -18.68
C GLU A 320 22.47 9.97 -17.52
N LYS A 321 23.12 8.88 -17.13
CA LYS A 321 24.03 8.81 -15.99
C LYS A 321 25.12 9.90 -15.98
N PRO A 322 25.83 10.20 -17.08
CA PRO A 322 26.85 11.26 -17.07
C PRO A 322 26.28 12.65 -16.77
N ILE A 323 25.07 12.95 -17.31
CA ILE A 323 24.36 14.20 -17.03
C ILE A 323 23.91 14.25 -15.57
N TRP A 324 23.37 13.15 -15.07
CA TRP A 324 22.98 13.00 -13.66
C TRP A 324 24.16 13.30 -12.73
N ASP A 325 25.33 12.69 -12.97
CA ASP A 325 26.52 12.89 -12.15
C ASP A 325 27.04 14.34 -12.21
N SER A 326 26.95 14.97 -13.36
CA SER A 326 27.30 16.38 -13.53
C SER A 326 26.40 17.31 -12.70
N ILE A 327 25.10 17.02 -12.63
CA ILE A 327 24.14 17.78 -11.83
C ILE A 327 24.44 17.59 -10.34
N VAL A 328 24.67 16.34 -9.90
CA VAL A 328 25.03 16.05 -8.50
C VAL A 328 26.29 16.82 -8.08
N THR A 329 27.32 16.80 -8.92
CA THR A 329 28.56 17.56 -8.70
C THR A 329 28.32 19.07 -8.59
N ALA A 330 27.49 19.62 -9.48
CA ALA A 330 27.15 21.04 -9.46
C ALA A 330 26.36 21.42 -8.17
N VAL A 331 25.44 20.55 -7.72
CA VAL A 331 24.70 20.75 -6.46
C VAL A 331 25.67 20.75 -5.27
N GLN A 332 26.59 19.77 -5.19
CA GLN A 332 27.57 19.72 -4.12
C GLN A 332 28.45 20.96 -4.06
N GLN A 333 28.91 21.44 -5.21
CA GLN A 333 29.78 22.64 -5.29
C GLN A 333 29.05 23.93 -4.87
N ARG A 334 27.78 24.06 -5.17
CA ARG A 334 26.98 25.23 -4.81
C ARG A 334 26.55 25.25 -3.35
N LEU A 335 26.41 24.09 -2.71
CA LEU A 335 26.07 23.96 -1.30
C LEU A 335 27.31 24.12 -0.43
N THR A 336 27.93 25.30 -0.45
CA THR A 336 29.10 25.59 0.38
C THR A 336 28.80 25.54 1.88
N ASP A 337 29.81 25.47 2.72
CA ASP A 337 29.67 25.51 4.17
C ASP A 337 28.98 26.79 4.65
N SER A 338 29.22 27.90 3.96
CA SER A 338 28.57 29.18 4.24
C SER A 338 27.07 29.13 3.91
N VAL A 339 26.66 28.54 2.77
CA VAL A 339 25.26 28.38 2.40
C VAL A 339 24.53 27.53 3.43
N ILE A 340 25.13 26.40 3.84
CA ILE A 340 24.55 25.52 4.85
C ILE A 340 24.40 26.24 6.20
N LEU A 341 25.40 26.99 6.62
CA LEU A 341 25.34 27.73 7.87
C LEU A 341 24.24 28.80 7.81
N THR A 342 24.21 29.63 6.76
CA THR A 342 23.19 30.66 6.57
C THR A 342 21.78 30.03 6.55
N ALA A 343 21.62 28.85 5.94
CA ALA A 343 20.34 28.14 5.93
C ALA A 343 19.91 27.72 7.36
N VAL A 344 20.82 27.14 8.14
CA VAL A 344 20.53 26.67 9.50
C VAL A 344 20.29 27.84 10.46
N GLU A 345 20.96 28.97 10.29
CA GLU A 345 20.80 30.22 11.09
C GLU A 345 19.41 30.86 10.92
N ARG A 346 18.59 30.43 9.92
CA ARG A 346 17.20 30.89 9.80
C ARG A 346 16.26 30.33 10.86
N MET A 347 16.68 29.31 11.59
CA MET A 347 15.87 28.78 12.70
C MET A 347 15.79 29.81 13.85
N PRO A 348 14.73 29.77 14.66
CA PRO A 348 14.69 30.53 15.91
C PRO A 348 15.98 30.32 16.74
N PRO A 349 16.53 31.35 17.41
CA PRO A 349 17.77 31.22 18.16
C PRO A 349 17.76 30.12 19.23
N GLU A 350 16.61 29.82 19.80
CA GLU A 350 16.40 28.72 20.74
C GLU A 350 16.56 27.35 20.10
N HIS A 351 16.00 27.16 18.87
CA HIS A 351 16.19 25.95 18.10
C HIS A 351 17.63 25.82 17.62
N MET A 352 18.24 26.91 17.20
CA MET A 352 19.65 26.95 16.78
C MET A 352 20.58 26.48 17.90
N ARG A 353 20.36 26.91 19.13
CA ARG A 353 21.15 26.46 20.29
C ARG A 353 21.01 24.96 20.59
N LEU A 354 19.83 24.37 20.35
CA LEU A 354 19.57 22.97 20.67
C LEU A 354 20.02 22.02 19.55
N PHE A 355 19.91 22.43 18.30
CA PHE A 355 20.05 21.52 17.18
C PHE A 355 20.93 22.06 16.02
N GLY A 356 21.25 23.35 15.99
CA GLY A 356 21.91 24.01 14.85
C GLY A 356 23.27 23.43 14.51
N GLU A 357 24.17 23.25 15.48
CA GLU A 357 25.48 22.64 15.26
C GLU A 357 25.35 21.24 14.65
N ARG A 358 24.51 20.41 15.27
CA ARG A 358 24.26 19.04 14.80
C ARG A 358 23.67 19.02 13.39
N MET A 359 22.70 19.87 13.08
CA MET A 359 22.08 19.95 11.74
C MET A 359 23.13 20.39 10.71
N THR A 360 23.95 21.38 11.03
CA THR A 360 25.03 21.87 10.17
C THR A 360 25.99 20.74 9.79
N GLU A 361 26.48 19.99 10.78
CA GLU A 361 27.40 18.87 10.55
C GLU A 361 26.74 17.73 9.76
N GLN A 362 25.48 17.43 10.04
CA GLN A 362 24.73 16.43 9.30
C GLN A 362 24.54 16.86 7.83
N LEU A 363 24.18 18.10 7.55
CA LEU A 363 24.01 18.61 6.19
C LEU A 363 25.33 18.61 5.42
N LYS A 364 26.45 19.03 6.03
CA LYS A 364 27.78 18.97 5.41
C LYS A 364 28.15 17.54 5.04
N THR A 365 28.03 16.60 5.97
CA THR A 365 28.34 15.19 5.72
C THR A 365 27.46 14.62 4.61
N ARG A 366 26.16 14.92 4.59
CA ARG A 366 25.22 14.44 3.56
C ARG A 366 25.53 15.07 2.20
N ARG A 367 25.89 16.36 2.14
CA ARG A 367 26.37 17.01 0.92
C ARG A 367 27.61 16.29 0.37
N ASP A 368 28.60 16.04 1.23
CA ASP A 368 29.85 15.42 0.81
C ASP A 368 29.65 13.99 0.28
N ARG A 369 28.63 13.30 0.78
CA ARG A 369 28.22 11.94 0.36
C ARG A 369 27.01 11.90 -0.59
N LEU A 370 26.63 13.05 -1.14
CA LEU A 370 25.41 13.14 -1.97
C LEU A 370 25.48 12.23 -3.21
N HIS A 371 26.67 12.03 -3.78
CA HIS A 371 26.86 11.11 -4.89
C HIS A 371 26.44 9.67 -4.59
N GLU A 372 26.72 9.16 -3.40
CA GLU A 372 26.34 7.81 -2.99
C GLU A 372 24.81 7.65 -2.97
N ALA A 373 24.11 8.63 -2.42
CA ALA A 373 22.65 8.62 -2.35
C ALA A 373 22.02 8.83 -3.75
N ALA A 374 22.57 9.75 -4.52
CA ALA A 374 22.11 10.05 -5.87
C ALA A 374 22.30 8.87 -6.84
N ASP A 375 23.38 8.10 -6.68
CA ASP A 375 23.64 6.89 -7.47
C ASP A 375 22.61 5.78 -7.15
N GLN A 376 22.25 5.62 -5.88
CA GLN A 376 21.18 4.70 -5.50
C GLN A 376 19.83 5.15 -6.05
N PHE A 377 19.55 6.46 -6.05
CA PHE A 377 18.33 7.01 -6.61
C PHE A 377 18.27 6.81 -8.13
N TYR A 378 19.36 7.08 -8.85
CA TYR A 378 19.46 6.80 -10.28
C TYR A 378 19.09 5.36 -10.62
N ARG A 379 19.68 4.38 -9.89
CA ARG A 379 19.40 2.95 -10.09
C ARG A 379 17.92 2.57 -9.85
N ILE A 380 17.22 3.32 -9.02
CA ILE A 380 15.79 3.11 -8.80
C ILE A 380 14.99 3.57 -10.01
N VAL A 381 15.22 4.81 -10.48
CA VAL A 381 14.42 5.42 -11.56
C VAL A 381 14.80 4.88 -12.94
N ALA A 382 16.07 4.57 -13.17
CA ALA A 382 16.54 4.07 -14.47
C ALA A 382 16.16 2.62 -14.76
N ARG A 383 15.82 1.83 -13.71
CA ARG A 383 15.58 0.39 -13.87
C ARG A 383 14.34 0.04 -14.68
N TYR A 384 13.29 0.86 -14.57
CA TYR A 384 12.04 0.76 -15.31
C TYR A 384 11.75 2.15 -15.87
N ALA A 385 12.00 2.35 -17.14
CA ALA A 385 11.92 3.65 -17.80
C ALA A 385 10.53 3.85 -18.42
N ASP A 386 9.82 4.90 -18.03
CA ASP A 386 8.55 5.29 -18.62
C ASP A 386 8.80 6.50 -19.52
N VAL A 387 8.64 6.29 -20.83
CA VAL A 387 8.80 7.33 -21.88
C VAL A 387 7.41 7.69 -22.36
N HIS A 388 7.03 8.94 -22.24
CA HIS A 388 5.75 9.47 -22.68
C HIS A 388 5.95 10.39 -23.89
N THR A 389 5.15 10.20 -24.93
CA THR A 389 5.02 11.11 -26.06
C THR A 389 3.86 12.09 -25.81
N THR A 390 3.17 12.56 -26.83
CA THR A 390 2.05 13.48 -26.70
C THR A 390 0.78 12.95 -27.38
N ASP A 391 -0.29 13.73 -27.36
CA ASP A 391 -1.53 13.41 -28.12
C ASP A 391 -1.43 13.83 -29.60
N ALA A 392 -0.28 14.36 -30.04
CA ALA A 392 -0.03 14.64 -31.45
C ALA A 392 0.52 13.39 -32.15
N SER A 393 0.48 13.36 -33.48
CA SER A 393 1.10 12.27 -34.22
C SER A 393 2.63 12.38 -34.20
N GLU A 394 3.28 11.33 -33.78
CA GLU A 394 4.73 11.25 -33.62
C GLU A 394 5.35 10.08 -34.38
N ARG A 395 6.67 10.18 -34.60
CA ARG A 395 7.45 9.04 -35.08
C ARG A 395 8.51 8.65 -34.05
N ALA A 396 8.33 7.49 -33.42
CA ALA A 396 9.31 6.91 -32.50
C ALA A 396 10.23 5.93 -33.23
N VAL A 397 11.54 6.16 -33.14
CA VAL A 397 12.55 5.28 -33.73
C VAL A 397 13.33 4.61 -32.59
N LEU A 398 13.28 3.30 -32.58
CA LEU A 398 14.00 2.44 -31.65
C LEU A 398 15.13 1.78 -32.42
N ASP A 399 16.38 2.11 -32.07
CA ASP A 399 17.57 1.69 -32.81
C ASP A 399 18.50 0.88 -31.87
N TRP A 400 18.63 -0.43 -32.12
CA TRP A 400 19.55 -1.28 -31.38
C TRP A 400 20.98 -0.99 -31.88
N ILE A 401 21.76 -0.33 -31.04
CA ILE A 401 23.15 0.03 -31.34
C ILE A 401 24.05 -1.23 -31.24
N ASP A 402 23.76 -2.09 -30.29
CA ASP A 402 24.43 -3.36 -30.03
C ASP A 402 23.57 -4.26 -29.12
N ASP A 403 24.13 -5.37 -28.63
CA ASP A 403 23.45 -6.34 -27.76
C ASP A 403 23.00 -5.78 -26.41
N ASP A 404 23.59 -4.67 -25.97
CA ASP A 404 23.38 -4.10 -24.64
C ASP A 404 22.62 -2.76 -24.67
N ARG A 405 22.59 -2.06 -25.82
CA ARG A 405 22.10 -0.69 -25.88
C ARG A 405 21.06 -0.48 -26.98
N VAL A 406 19.99 0.23 -26.62
CA VAL A 406 18.96 0.70 -27.54
C VAL A 406 18.80 2.22 -27.40
N SER A 407 18.80 2.93 -28.55
CA SER A 407 18.47 4.35 -28.62
C SER A 407 17.01 4.50 -28.98
N ILE A 408 16.31 5.40 -28.29
CA ILE A 408 14.95 5.82 -28.65
C ILE A 408 14.99 7.30 -28.99
N THR A 409 14.47 7.63 -30.16
CA THR A 409 14.30 9.01 -30.61
C THR A 409 12.86 9.21 -31.05
N VAL A 410 12.20 10.21 -30.48
CA VAL A 410 10.82 10.59 -30.83
C VAL A 410 10.88 11.92 -31.60
N TYR A 411 10.21 11.93 -32.73
CA TYR A 411 10.08 13.08 -33.60
C TYR A 411 8.64 13.55 -33.61
N THR A 412 8.42 14.85 -33.49
CA THR A 412 7.12 15.46 -33.76
C THR A 412 6.97 15.70 -35.27
N LEU A 413 5.79 15.43 -35.78
CA LEU A 413 5.42 15.67 -37.17
C LEU A 413 4.74 17.04 -37.26
N SER A 414 5.25 17.95 -38.09
CA SER A 414 4.58 19.23 -38.28
C SER A 414 3.36 19.08 -39.17
N PRO A 415 2.14 19.41 -38.70
CA PRO A 415 0.92 19.23 -39.47
C PRO A 415 0.84 20.15 -40.71
N ASP A 416 1.64 21.22 -40.77
CA ASP A 416 1.58 22.25 -41.81
C ASP A 416 2.67 22.13 -42.88
N SER A 417 3.58 21.16 -42.80
CA SER A 417 4.67 21.04 -43.78
C SER A 417 4.34 19.96 -44.83
N GLU A 418 4.20 20.39 -46.10
CA GLU A 418 4.08 19.46 -47.25
C GLU A 418 5.32 18.57 -47.45
N GLN A 419 6.41 18.82 -46.69
CA GLN A 419 7.68 18.06 -46.76
C GLN A 419 8.03 17.31 -45.47
N GLY A 420 7.13 17.28 -44.45
CA GLY A 420 7.35 16.50 -43.24
C GLY A 420 8.58 16.98 -42.44
N ASP A 421 8.65 18.27 -42.11
CA ASP A 421 9.69 18.76 -41.22
C ASP A 421 9.55 18.07 -39.84
N GLU A 422 10.48 17.16 -39.55
CA GLU A 422 10.56 16.44 -38.30
C GLU A 422 11.51 17.17 -37.34
N SER A 423 11.07 17.38 -36.11
CA SER A 423 11.93 17.88 -35.05
C SER A 423 12.06 16.85 -33.93
N ILE A 424 13.26 16.71 -33.38
CA ILE A 424 13.47 15.78 -32.25
C ILE A 424 12.73 16.34 -31.06
N TYR A 425 11.71 15.60 -30.64
CA TYR A 425 10.97 15.86 -29.42
C TYR A 425 11.75 15.34 -28.21
N TRP A 426 12.24 14.09 -28.28
CA TRP A 426 12.88 13.42 -27.17
C TRP A 426 13.91 12.40 -27.68
N ALA A 427 15.03 12.20 -26.98
CA ALA A 427 16.00 11.18 -27.32
C ALA A 427 16.82 10.71 -26.12
N ARG A 428 17.04 9.40 -26.02
CA ARG A 428 17.91 8.79 -25.02
C ARG A 428 18.43 7.44 -25.47
N THR A 429 19.65 7.09 -25.02
CA THR A 429 20.22 5.72 -25.13
C THR A 429 20.07 4.99 -23.80
N PHE A 430 19.52 3.80 -23.85
CA PHE A 430 19.35 2.91 -22.70
C PHE A 430 20.36 1.76 -22.74
N ASP A 431 20.94 1.43 -21.58
CA ASP A 431 21.87 0.33 -21.38
C ASP A 431 21.23 -0.74 -20.49
N ARG A 432 21.29 -2.03 -20.85
CA ARG A 432 20.70 -3.15 -20.08
C ARG A 432 21.26 -3.28 -18.67
N ARG A 433 22.47 -2.76 -18.42
CA ARG A 433 23.08 -2.76 -17.07
C ARG A 433 22.33 -1.83 -16.11
N GLU A 434 21.66 -0.83 -16.64
CA GLU A 434 20.88 0.16 -15.90
C GLU A 434 19.39 -0.11 -16.02
N THR A 435 18.89 -0.39 -17.22
CA THR A 435 17.46 -0.50 -17.54
C THR A 435 17.07 -1.93 -17.88
N LYS A 436 16.06 -2.46 -17.22
CA LYS A 436 15.48 -3.78 -17.46
C LYS A 436 14.26 -3.78 -18.37
N GLU A 437 13.47 -2.72 -18.27
CA GLU A 437 12.22 -2.56 -19.01
C GLU A 437 12.05 -1.10 -19.42
N ILE A 438 11.65 -0.89 -20.67
CA ILE A 438 11.25 0.40 -21.21
C ILE A 438 9.77 0.31 -21.55
N ARG A 439 9.02 1.32 -21.17
CA ARG A 439 7.61 1.50 -21.50
C ARG A 439 7.48 2.78 -22.29
N LEU A 440 7.12 2.66 -23.55
CA LEU A 440 6.85 3.77 -24.46
C LEU A 440 5.34 3.94 -24.55
N TYR A 441 4.81 5.04 -24.02
CA TYR A 441 3.40 5.42 -24.08
C TYR A 441 3.22 6.45 -25.19
N LEU A 442 2.46 6.09 -26.23
CA LEU A 442 2.23 6.93 -27.39
C LEU A 442 1.06 7.92 -27.20
N HIS A 443 0.18 7.65 -26.21
CA HIS A 443 -0.99 8.46 -25.87
C HIS A 443 -2.03 8.54 -26.97
N GLY A 444 -2.10 9.66 -27.70
CA GLY A 444 -3.03 9.86 -28.80
C GLY A 444 -2.31 10.22 -30.09
N GLY A 445 -3.08 10.42 -31.17
CA GLY A 445 -2.51 10.66 -32.48
C GLY A 445 -2.37 9.39 -33.30
N ASP A 446 -2.04 9.56 -34.60
CA ASP A 446 -1.68 8.46 -35.49
C ASP A 446 -0.15 8.34 -35.47
N ASP A 447 0.36 7.38 -34.69
CA ASP A 447 1.78 7.28 -34.41
C ASP A 447 2.48 6.27 -35.30
N ARG A 448 3.75 6.49 -35.53
CA ARG A 448 4.61 5.54 -36.25
C ARG A 448 5.80 5.11 -35.43
N VAL A 449 5.86 3.82 -35.11
CA VAL A 449 6.98 3.20 -34.41
C VAL A 449 7.86 2.44 -35.41
N VAL A 450 9.15 2.78 -35.46
CA VAL A 450 10.12 2.12 -36.32
C VAL A 450 11.15 1.41 -35.47
N LEU A 451 11.21 0.08 -35.61
CA LEU A 451 12.23 -0.76 -35.00
C LEU A 451 13.34 -0.99 -36.01
N ARG A 452 14.60 -0.73 -35.65
CA ARG A 452 15.75 -0.96 -36.53
C ARG A 452 17.03 -1.29 -35.76
N GLY A 453 18.07 -1.71 -36.46
CA GLY A 453 19.35 -2.05 -35.91
C GLY A 453 19.55 -3.54 -35.71
N ASP A 454 20.74 -3.91 -35.24
CA ASP A 454 21.20 -5.29 -35.10
C ASP A 454 21.62 -5.52 -33.65
N GLY A 455 21.23 -6.66 -33.07
CA GLY A 455 21.65 -7.01 -31.71
C GLY A 455 20.71 -8.00 -31.03
N ALA A 456 21.05 -8.43 -29.82
CA ALA A 456 20.15 -9.20 -28.98
C ALA A 456 19.25 -8.25 -28.19
N ASN A 457 17.93 -8.45 -28.26
CA ASN A 457 17.01 -7.67 -27.42
C ASN A 457 17.09 -8.12 -25.95
N SER A 458 17.92 -7.46 -25.18
CA SER A 458 18.19 -7.75 -23.77
C SER A 458 17.35 -6.91 -22.81
N ILE A 459 16.71 -5.82 -23.29
CA ILE A 459 15.82 -4.94 -22.52
C ILE A 459 14.38 -5.24 -22.93
N LYS A 460 13.50 -5.49 -21.96
CA LYS A 460 12.08 -5.68 -22.25
C LYS A 460 11.47 -4.35 -22.72
N LEU A 461 10.83 -4.36 -23.87
CA LEU A 461 10.15 -3.21 -24.44
C LEU A 461 8.64 -3.41 -24.43
N ARG A 462 7.93 -2.42 -23.91
CA ARG A 462 6.47 -2.33 -23.96
C ARG A 462 6.09 -1.04 -24.68
N ILE A 463 5.38 -1.16 -25.77
CA ILE A 463 4.81 -0.05 -26.52
C ILE A 463 3.32 -0.05 -26.21
N VAL A 464 2.79 1.07 -25.76
CA VAL A 464 1.39 1.29 -25.45
C VAL A 464 0.85 2.27 -26.48
N GLY A 465 0.03 1.78 -27.40
CA GLY A 465 -0.47 2.58 -28.53
C GLY A 465 -1.34 3.73 -28.07
N GLY A 466 -2.34 3.44 -27.24
CA GLY A 466 -3.25 4.51 -26.77
C GLY A 466 -4.40 4.73 -27.76
N GLY A 467 -4.59 5.97 -28.22
CA GLY A 467 -5.63 6.33 -29.18
C GLY A 467 -5.05 6.67 -30.55
N GLY A 468 -5.81 6.44 -31.63
CA GLY A 468 -5.40 6.71 -33.01
C GLY A 468 -5.15 5.47 -33.84
N ALA A 469 -4.59 5.63 -35.03
CA ALA A 469 -4.21 4.56 -35.94
C ALA A 469 -2.70 4.41 -35.99
N ASP A 470 -2.14 3.52 -35.18
CA ASP A 470 -0.70 3.36 -35.03
C ASP A 470 -0.12 2.39 -36.05
N ASP A 471 1.09 2.69 -36.52
CA ASP A 471 1.85 1.89 -37.47
C ASP A 471 3.18 1.43 -36.87
N LEU A 472 3.34 0.11 -36.68
CA LEU A 472 4.60 -0.46 -36.21
C LEU A 472 5.32 -1.18 -37.35
N VAL A 473 6.46 -0.62 -37.75
CA VAL A 473 7.34 -1.15 -38.78
C VAL A 473 8.59 -1.74 -38.15
N ASP A 474 8.82 -3.01 -38.37
CA ASP A 474 10.02 -3.69 -37.86
C ASP A 474 10.99 -3.99 -39.03
N SER A 475 12.08 -3.26 -39.06
CA SER A 475 13.20 -3.49 -39.97
C SER A 475 14.47 -3.96 -39.24
N SER A 476 14.33 -4.35 -37.99
CA SER A 476 15.45 -4.84 -37.16
C SER A 476 15.73 -6.32 -37.43
N THR A 477 16.95 -6.76 -37.09
CA THR A 477 17.29 -8.19 -37.05
C THR A 477 17.17 -8.78 -35.64
N VAL A 478 16.65 -8.03 -34.70
CA VAL A 478 16.69 -8.33 -33.26
C VAL A 478 15.75 -9.45 -32.84
N GLY A 479 14.74 -9.75 -33.62
CA GLY A 479 13.68 -10.70 -33.28
C GLY A 479 12.76 -10.22 -32.16
N GLY A 480 11.46 -10.41 -32.33
CA GLY A 480 10.42 -9.82 -31.47
C GLY A 480 10.30 -10.37 -30.03
N ARG A 481 11.22 -11.21 -29.56
CA ARG A 481 11.26 -11.67 -28.17
C ARG A 481 11.44 -10.48 -27.24
N ASN A 482 10.60 -10.34 -26.20
CA ASN A 482 10.60 -9.23 -25.26
C ASN A 482 10.05 -7.89 -25.79
N ILE A 483 9.49 -7.83 -27.00
CA ILE A 483 8.79 -6.65 -27.50
C ILE A 483 7.28 -6.91 -27.46
N TYR A 484 6.56 -6.03 -26.81
CA TYR A 484 5.10 -6.14 -26.63
C TYR A 484 4.46 -4.84 -27.11
N LEU A 485 3.45 -4.97 -27.97
CA LEU A 485 2.57 -3.87 -28.35
C LEU A 485 1.23 -4.05 -27.67
N TYR A 486 0.81 -3.10 -26.87
CA TYR A 486 -0.47 -3.06 -26.17
C TYR A 486 -1.39 -2.08 -26.89
N ASP A 487 -2.46 -2.61 -27.45
CA ASP A 487 -3.47 -1.82 -28.11
C ASP A 487 -4.79 -2.57 -28.13
N ALA A 488 -5.86 -1.90 -27.70
CA ALA A 488 -7.23 -2.45 -27.71
C ALA A 488 -7.95 -2.19 -29.04
N GLY A 489 -7.45 -1.24 -29.85
CA GLY A 489 -8.04 -0.83 -31.10
C GLY A 489 -7.85 -1.85 -32.24
N ASP A 490 -8.68 -1.73 -33.27
CA ASP A 490 -8.59 -2.54 -34.48
C ASP A 490 -7.82 -1.84 -35.61
N GLN A 491 -7.32 -0.59 -35.36
CA GLN A 491 -6.71 0.25 -36.39
C GLN A 491 -5.18 0.16 -36.42
N THR A 492 -4.57 -0.50 -35.40
CA THR A 492 -3.11 -0.66 -35.34
C THR A 492 -2.61 -1.60 -36.42
N SER A 493 -1.66 -1.13 -37.21
CA SER A 493 -0.91 -1.91 -38.20
C SER A 493 0.35 -2.51 -37.59
N LEU A 494 0.52 -3.80 -37.73
CA LEU A 494 1.71 -4.53 -37.29
C LEU A 494 2.11 -5.53 -38.37
N ASP A 495 3.38 -5.49 -38.77
CA ASP A 495 3.93 -6.51 -39.67
C ASP A 495 3.85 -7.91 -39.00
N PRO A 496 3.14 -8.88 -39.62
CA PRO A 496 3.04 -10.23 -39.09
C PRO A 496 4.38 -10.97 -38.92
N GLU A 497 5.40 -10.58 -39.67
CA GLU A 497 6.73 -11.17 -39.62
C GLU A 497 7.64 -10.56 -38.55
N SER A 498 7.23 -9.44 -37.93
CA SER A 498 8.03 -8.71 -36.93
C SER A 498 8.38 -9.52 -35.68
N GLY A 499 7.60 -10.57 -35.35
CA GLY A 499 7.76 -11.31 -34.10
C GLY A 499 7.39 -10.50 -32.85
N VAL A 500 6.95 -9.26 -32.98
CA VAL A 500 6.41 -8.42 -31.89
C VAL A 500 5.12 -9.04 -31.37
N ARG A 501 4.96 -9.09 -30.08
CA ARG A 501 3.80 -9.69 -29.44
C ARG A 501 2.69 -8.65 -29.25
N LEU A 502 1.66 -8.71 -30.10
CA LEU A 502 0.46 -7.89 -29.94
C LEU A 502 -0.38 -8.41 -28.77
N VAL A 503 -0.68 -7.55 -27.84
CA VAL A 503 -1.57 -7.78 -26.69
C VAL A 503 -2.80 -6.90 -26.87
N ARG A 504 -3.91 -7.49 -27.34
CA ARG A 504 -5.19 -6.78 -27.46
C ARG A 504 -5.85 -6.60 -26.09
N ARG A 505 -5.30 -5.67 -25.34
CA ARG A 505 -5.77 -5.27 -24.03
C ARG A 505 -5.50 -3.80 -23.87
N ASP A 506 -6.53 -3.08 -23.42
CA ASP A 506 -6.39 -1.70 -23.01
C ASP A 506 -5.38 -1.61 -21.85
N ALA A 507 -4.36 -0.82 -22.03
CA ALA A 507 -3.45 -0.47 -20.96
C ALA A 507 -3.98 0.83 -20.34
N PRO A 508 -4.33 0.85 -19.04
CA PRO A 508 -4.84 2.06 -18.45
C PRO A 508 -3.84 3.19 -18.66
N HIS A 509 -4.34 4.26 -19.24
CA HIS A 509 -3.60 5.52 -19.34
C HIS A 509 -3.15 5.93 -17.92
N PRO A 510 -1.95 6.43 -17.71
CA PRO A 510 -1.50 6.93 -16.40
C PRO A 510 -2.32 8.08 -15.82
N GLN A 511 -3.41 8.47 -16.46
CA GLN A 511 -4.27 9.63 -16.20
C GLN A 511 -4.85 9.77 -14.80
N SER A 512 -4.78 8.76 -13.95
CA SER A 512 -5.32 8.88 -12.60
C SER A 512 -4.31 9.43 -11.59
N TRP A 513 -3.42 10.32 -12.03
CA TRP A 513 -2.52 11.02 -11.13
C TRP A 513 -3.32 11.82 -10.09
N GLY A 514 -3.62 11.17 -8.95
CA GLY A 514 -4.21 11.85 -7.80
C GLY A 514 -5.71 11.69 -7.55
N GLU A 515 -6.50 11.13 -8.47
CA GLU A 515 -7.95 11.02 -8.28
C GLU A 515 -8.41 9.78 -7.49
N THR A 516 -7.63 8.69 -7.47
CA THR A 516 -8.07 7.40 -6.88
C THR A 516 -7.18 6.84 -5.76
N GLY A 517 -6.22 7.62 -5.27
CA GLY A 517 -5.27 7.16 -4.25
C GLY A 517 -3.96 6.63 -4.86
N PRO A 518 -3.08 6.02 -4.05
CA PRO A 518 -1.81 5.53 -4.55
C PRO A 518 -2.04 4.45 -5.61
N LEU A 519 -1.38 4.59 -6.75
CA LEU A 519 -1.40 3.61 -7.83
C LEU A 519 -0.94 2.23 -7.33
N SER A 520 -1.56 1.15 -7.84
CA SER A 520 -1.08 -0.20 -7.59
C SER A 520 0.34 -0.34 -8.13
N PRO A 521 1.29 -0.86 -7.34
CA PRO A 521 2.64 -1.05 -7.84
C PRO A 521 2.65 -1.99 -9.05
N ASP A 522 3.16 -1.53 -10.18
CA ASP A 522 3.25 -2.28 -11.44
C ASP A 522 4.68 -2.68 -11.82
N TRP A 523 5.64 -2.49 -10.88
CA TRP A 523 7.05 -2.78 -11.05
C TRP A 523 7.77 -3.04 -9.71
N GLY A 524 8.94 -3.66 -9.79
CA GLY A 524 9.76 -3.92 -8.62
C GLY A 524 9.28 -5.11 -7.78
N SER A 525 9.67 -5.15 -6.53
CA SER A 525 9.23 -6.19 -5.59
C SER A 525 9.32 -5.72 -4.14
N LYS A 526 8.48 -6.33 -3.30
CA LYS A 526 8.44 -6.08 -1.85
C LYS A 526 8.68 -7.37 -1.08
N TRP A 527 9.66 -7.35 -0.16
CA TRP A 527 9.89 -8.42 0.81
C TRP A 527 9.21 -8.08 2.13
N LEU A 528 8.54 -9.06 2.72
CA LEU A 528 7.93 -8.95 4.05
C LEU A 528 8.36 -10.14 4.90
N PRO A 529 9.04 -9.92 6.05
CA PRO A 529 9.31 -10.97 7.02
C PRO A 529 8.01 -11.43 7.69
N ARG A 530 7.92 -12.71 8.02
CA ARG A 530 6.76 -13.34 8.65
C ARG A 530 7.18 -14.21 9.85
N PRO A 531 7.67 -13.62 10.92
CA PRO A 531 7.85 -14.36 12.18
C PRO A 531 6.49 -14.75 12.74
N ALA A 532 6.38 -15.97 13.27
CA ALA A 532 5.16 -16.43 13.93
C ALA A 532 5.51 -17.37 15.10
N PHE A 533 4.66 -17.36 16.13
CA PHE A 533 4.81 -18.17 17.32
C PHE A 533 3.48 -18.86 17.66
N PRO A 534 2.90 -19.65 16.72
CA PRO A 534 1.65 -20.34 17.01
C PRO A 534 1.83 -21.32 18.15
N TYR A 535 0.79 -21.44 18.97
CA TYR A 535 0.70 -22.39 20.07
C TYR A 535 -0.48 -23.32 19.84
N THR A 536 -0.26 -24.62 20.06
CA THR A 536 -1.32 -25.59 20.14
C THR A 536 -1.10 -26.49 21.38
N SER A 537 -2.17 -27.03 21.97
CA SER A 537 -2.07 -27.95 23.11
C SER A 537 -1.25 -29.20 22.76
N ASP A 538 -1.27 -29.60 21.50
CA ASP A 538 -0.63 -30.82 21.03
C ASP A 538 0.88 -30.63 20.75
N LEU A 539 1.32 -29.47 20.26
CA LEU A 539 2.71 -29.19 19.85
C LEU A 539 3.47 -28.26 20.81
N GLY A 540 2.75 -27.56 21.69
CA GLY A 540 3.35 -26.42 22.39
C GLY A 540 3.56 -25.22 21.45
N ILE A 541 4.67 -24.50 21.62
CA ILE A 541 5.04 -23.35 20.78
C ILE A 541 5.79 -23.84 19.54
N LEU A 542 5.39 -23.35 18.36
CA LEU A 542 6.17 -23.43 17.13
C LEU A 542 6.88 -22.08 16.91
N ILE A 543 8.20 -22.11 16.89
CA ILE A 543 9.01 -20.94 16.52
C ILE A 543 9.17 -20.97 15.01
N TYR A 544 8.51 -20.05 14.30
CA TYR A 544 8.51 -20.02 12.84
C TYR A 544 9.09 -18.71 12.34
N ALA A 545 10.02 -18.80 11.39
CA ALA A 545 10.59 -17.70 10.65
C ALA A 545 10.34 -17.89 9.15
N GLY A 546 9.79 -16.89 8.53
CA GLY A 546 9.51 -16.91 7.10
C GLY A 546 9.62 -15.53 6.47
N ALA A 547 9.49 -15.50 5.14
CA ALA A 547 9.41 -14.29 4.36
C ALA A 547 8.49 -14.50 3.16
N THR A 548 7.88 -13.41 2.70
CA THR A 548 7.19 -13.36 1.41
C THR A 548 7.83 -12.30 0.54
N ARG A 549 7.92 -12.59 -0.76
CA ARG A 549 8.28 -11.63 -1.80
C ARG A 549 7.12 -11.49 -2.76
N THR A 550 6.61 -10.28 -2.89
CA THR A 550 5.64 -9.92 -3.92
C THR A 550 6.39 -9.23 -5.04
N GLY A 551 6.39 -9.81 -6.24
CA GLY A 551 6.92 -9.19 -7.45
C GLY A 551 5.77 -8.59 -8.24
N TYR A 552 5.89 -7.31 -8.56
CA TYR A 552 4.89 -6.58 -9.34
C TYR A 552 5.26 -6.60 -10.82
N GLY A 553 4.27 -6.56 -11.70
CA GLY A 553 4.44 -6.55 -13.14
C GLY A 553 3.45 -5.61 -13.81
N PHE A 554 3.77 -5.20 -15.03
CA PHE A 554 2.94 -4.32 -15.84
C PHE A 554 1.60 -5.01 -16.15
N LEU A 555 0.49 -4.39 -15.79
CA LEU A 555 -0.88 -4.91 -15.91
C LEU A 555 -1.15 -6.24 -15.16
N GLU A 556 -0.32 -6.59 -14.18
CA GLU A 556 -0.43 -7.83 -13.42
C GLU A 556 -0.93 -7.55 -11.99
N GLU A 557 -2.22 -7.39 -11.82
CA GLU A 557 -2.82 -7.13 -10.51
C GLU A 557 -3.32 -8.44 -9.85
N PRO A 558 -3.17 -8.56 -8.54
CA PRO A 558 -2.49 -7.68 -7.56
C PRO A 558 -0.98 -7.89 -7.51
N TYR A 559 -0.41 -8.80 -8.28
CA TYR A 559 1.03 -9.08 -8.44
C TYR A 559 1.29 -9.94 -9.68
N GLY A 560 2.52 -9.88 -10.22
CA GLY A 560 2.97 -10.78 -11.28
C GLY A 560 3.47 -12.13 -10.74
N ASN A 561 4.23 -12.08 -9.64
CA ASN A 561 4.66 -13.30 -8.96
C ASN A 561 4.72 -13.12 -7.45
N PHE A 562 4.54 -14.23 -6.74
CA PHE A 562 4.54 -14.28 -5.29
C PHE A 562 5.35 -15.48 -4.80
N LEU A 563 6.34 -15.22 -3.97
CA LEU A 563 7.16 -16.24 -3.31
C LEU A 563 6.89 -16.20 -1.80
N LYS A 564 6.61 -17.34 -1.23
CA LYS A 564 6.54 -17.59 0.21
C LYS A 564 7.60 -18.62 0.58
N LEU A 565 8.35 -18.37 1.62
CA LEU A 565 9.29 -19.34 2.17
C LEU A 565 9.29 -19.22 3.69
N GLY A 566 9.54 -20.36 4.35
CA GLY A 566 9.66 -20.37 5.78
C GLY A 566 10.08 -21.71 6.36
N ALA A 567 10.52 -21.66 7.61
CA ALA A 567 10.85 -22.81 8.39
C ALA A 567 10.51 -22.58 9.86
N GLY A 568 10.18 -23.65 10.56
CA GLY A 568 9.82 -23.60 11.98
C GLY A 568 10.32 -24.80 12.74
N TYR A 569 10.45 -24.63 14.04
CA TYR A 569 10.86 -25.66 14.98
C TYR A 569 9.93 -25.70 16.18
N ALA A 570 9.45 -26.89 16.51
CA ALA A 570 8.66 -27.18 17.70
C ALA A 570 9.56 -27.80 18.78
N PRO A 571 9.98 -27.03 19.80
CA PRO A 571 10.94 -27.50 20.79
C PRO A 571 10.46 -28.72 21.61
N ARG A 572 9.15 -28.76 21.89
CA ARG A 572 8.56 -29.84 22.68
C ARG A 572 8.74 -31.23 22.04
N ASP A 573 8.54 -31.30 20.72
CA ASP A 573 8.56 -32.56 19.98
C ASP A 573 9.84 -32.73 19.16
N THR A 574 10.76 -31.76 19.22
CA THR A 574 12.01 -31.71 18.46
C THR A 574 11.80 -31.89 16.94
N LYS A 575 10.70 -31.35 16.42
CA LYS A 575 10.25 -31.53 15.04
C LYS A 575 10.35 -30.22 14.26
N PHE A 576 10.49 -30.33 12.95
CA PHE A 576 10.63 -29.21 12.03
C PHE A 576 9.45 -29.14 11.05
N VAL A 577 9.22 -27.92 10.56
CA VAL A 577 8.40 -27.64 9.38
C VAL A 577 9.19 -26.76 8.43
N ALA A 578 8.94 -26.90 7.12
CA ALA A 578 9.44 -25.99 6.12
C ALA A 578 8.43 -25.86 4.98
N ASP A 579 8.25 -24.65 4.44
CA ASP A 579 7.38 -24.44 3.31
C ASP A 579 8.00 -23.47 2.30
N LEU A 580 7.75 -23.76 1.02
CA LEU A 580 8.02 -22.90 -0.11
C LEU A 580 6.79 -22.90 -1.01
N GLY A 581 6.28 -21.73 -1.31
CA GLY A 581 5.21 -21.51 -2.28
C GLY A 581 5.65 -20.48 -3.31
N TYR A 582 5.45 -20.77 -4.58
CA TYR A 582 5.71 -19.84 -5.66
C TYR A 582 4.48 -19.77 -6.57
N ASP A 583 4.06 -18.57 -6.91
CA ASP A 583 2.88 -18.31 -7.75
C ASP A 583 3.25 -17.30 -8.82
N VAL A 584 2.87 -17.57 -10.07
CA VAL A 584 3.01 -16.68 -11.23
C VAL A 584 1.63 -16.55 -11.86
N ARG A 585 1.17 -15.31 -12.01
CA ARG A 585 -0.18 -14.98 -12.50
C ARG A 585 -0.33 -15.17 -13.99
N ASP A 586 0.65 -14.78 -14.77
CA ASP A 586 0.65 -14.85 -16.23
C ASP A 586 1.93 -15.49 -16.73
N LEU A 587 1.92 -16.82 -16.87
CA LEU A 587 3.00 -17.57 -17.48
C LEU A 587 2.85 -17.59 -19.00
N PHE A 588 1.59 -17.70 -19.48
CA PHE A 588 1.19 -17.70 -20.89
C PHE A 588 -0.23 -17.13 -21.03
N SER A 589 -0.41 -15.95 -21.60
CA SER A 589 -1.72 -15.42 -22.05
C SER A 589 -2.91 -15.78 -21.13
N GLY A 590 -2.85 -15.37 -19.86
CA GLY A 590 -3.92 -15.63 -18.89
C GLY A 590 -3.85 -16.98 -18.18
N VAL A 591 -2.78 -17.73 -18.38
CA VAL A 591 -2.51 -18.98 -17.66
C VAL A 591 -1.40 -18.74 -16.63
N GLY A 592 -1.74 -18.89 -15.37
CA GLY A 592 -0.78 -18.83 -14.26
C GLY A 592 -0.26 -20.22 -13.87
N ALA A 593 0.76 -20.24 -13.05
CA ALA A 593 1.29 -21.46 -12.47
C ALA A 593 1.64 -21.26 -11.00
N SER A 594 1.45 -22.30 -10.20
CA SER A 594 1.91 -22.30 -8.81
C SER A 594 2.67 -23.59 -8.47
N PHE A 595 3.56 -23.46 -7.52
CA PHE A 595 4.36 -24.58 -7.01
C PHE A 595 4.39 -24.53 -5.49
N THR A 596 4.04 -25.63 -4.85
CA THR A 596 4.10 -25.80 -3.40
C THR A 596 5.05 -26.94 -3.05
N LEU A 597 6.01 -26.66 -2.17
CA LEU A 597 6.85 -27.65 -1.51
C LEU A 597 6.66 -27.49 0.00
N GLY A 598 6.28 -28.55 0.68
CA GLY A 598 6.05 -28.52 2.12
C GLY A 598 6.64 -29.76 2.82
N TYR A 599 7.38 -29.53 3.89
CA TYR A 599 7.76 -30.56 4.84
C TYR A 599 7.16 -30.26 6.19
N SER A 600 6.51 -31.25 6.78
CA SER A 600 5.97 -31.17 8.13
C SER A 600 6.33 -32.43 8.93
N GLY A 601 7.11 -32.29 10.01
CA GLY A 601 7.33 -33.32 10.98
C GLY A 601 6.31 -33.29 12.15
N ILE A 602 5.41 -32.28 12.15
CA ILE A 602 4.52 -31.98 13.28
C ILE A 602 3.03 -32.21 12.98
N GLU A 603 2.69 -32.79 11.83
CA GLU A 603 1.28 -33.03 11.51
C GLU A 603 0.67 -33.99 12.49
N THR A 604 -0.42 -33.57 13.08
CA THR A 604 -1.17 -34.40 14.06
C THR A 604 -2.57 -34.62 13.53
N LEU A 605 -2.93 -35.84 13.29
CA LEU A 605 -4.27 -36.32 12.95
C LEU A 605 -4.91 -36.99 14.14
N LYS A 606 -6.22 -37.17 14.14
CA LYS A 606 -6.95 -38.04 15.05
C LYS A 606 -7.69 -39.07 14.23
N PHE A 607 -7.55 -40.34 14.63
CA PHE A 607 -8.21 -41.42 13.93
C PHE A 607 -8.93 -42.34 14.95
N TYR A 608 -10.25 -42.42 14.80
CA TYR A 608 -11.14 -43.18 15.70
C TYR A 608 -11.71 -44.44 15.06
N GLY A 609 -11.26 -44.80 13.86
CA GLY A 609 -11.83 -45.85 13.04
C GLY A 609 -12.80 -45.33 12.01
N PHE A 610 -13.28 -46.23 11.14
CA PHE A 610 -14.26 -45.91 10.10
C PHE A 610 -15.69 -46.13 10.63
N GLY A 611 -16.61 -45.20 10.31
CA GLY A 611 -18.03 -45.29 10.65
C GLY A 611 -18.54 -44.13 11.50
N ASN A 612 -19.84 -44.11 11.75
CA ASN A 612 -20.53 -43.16 12.61
C ASN A 612 -20.57 -43.62 14.09
N ASP A 613 -20.51 -44.94 14.32
CA ASP A 613 -20.73 -45.58 15.63
C ASP A 613 -19.42 -45.94 16.34
N THR A 614 -18.30 -45.37 15.92
CA THR A 614 -17.00 -45.60 16.54
C THR A 614 -17.00 -45.10 17.98
N GLU A 615 -16.58 -45.96 18.89
CA GLU A 615 -16.47 -45.60 20.30
C GLU A 615 -15.21 -44.76 20.57
N ALA A 616 -15.32 -43.74 21.39
CA ALA A 616 -14.22 -42.89 21.85
C ALA A 616 -14.08 -43.00 23.38
N THR A 617 -13.88 -44.21 23.85
CA THR A 617 -13.83 -44.57 25.30
C THR A 617 -12.48 -44.28 25.94
N GLU A 618 -11.40 -44.28 25.10
CA GLU A 618 -10.04 -44.02 25.54
C GLU A 618 -9.72 -42.54 25.61
N PRO A 619 -8.69 -42.13 26.34
CA PRO A 619 -8.22 -40.75 26.32
C PRO A 619 -7.89 -40.26 24.92
N ARG A 620 -8.10 -38.96 24.64
CA ARG A 620 -7.87 -38.36 23.31
C ARG A 620 -6.45 -38.59 22.77
N SER A 621 -5.46 -38.77 23.62
CA SER A 621 -4.08 -39.10 23.25
C SER A 621 -3.95 -40.45 22.57
N TYR A 622 -4.81 -41.41 22.87
CA TYR A 622 -4.85 -42.76 22.29
C TYR A 622 -5.18 -42.70 20.78
N TYR A 623 -6.05 -41.78 20.37
CA TYR A 623 -6.49 -41.60 18.98
C TYR A 623 -5.61 -40.65 18.21
N LYS A 624 -4.59 -40.08 18.85
CA LYS A 624 -3.67 -39.10 18.23
C LYS A 624 -2.62 -39.84 17.38
N VAL A 625 -2.46 -39.36 16.16
CA VAL A 625 -1.50 -39.88 15.19
C VAL A 625 -0.54 -38.80 14.79
N HIS A 626 0.77 -39.05 14.93
CA HIS A 626 1.81 -38.17 14.44
C HIS A 626 2.26 -38.66 13.06
N ARG A 627 2.26 -37.75 12.10
CA ARG A 627 2.64 -38.02 10.72
C ARG A 627 3.70 -37.03 10.24
N GLY A 628 4.83 -37.56 9.78
CA GLY A 628 5.77 -36.79 8.95
C GLY A 628 5.25 -36.75 7.51
N ARG A 629 5.35 -35.61 6.83
CA ARG A 629 4.83 -35.42 5.49
C ARG A 629 5.75 -34.53 4.65
N LEU A 630 6.06 -34.96 3.44
CA LEU A 630 6.65 -34.18 2.37
C LEU A 630 5.63 -34.06 1.24
N LEU A 631 5.32 -32.84 0.82
CA LEU A 631 4.38 -32.52 -0.26
C LEU A 631 5.07 -31.75 -1.36
N VAL A 632 4.83 -32.16 -2.62
CA VAL A 632 5.22 -31.40 -3.83
C VAL A 632 3.98 -31.29 -4.73
N GLU A 633 3.57 -30.06 -5.01
CA GLU A 633 2.33 -29.79 -5.75
C GLU A 633 2.54 -28.66 -6.79
N PRO A 634 2.88 -28.98 -8.03
CA PRO A 634 2.83 -28.07 -9.16
C PRO A 634 1.40 -27.95 -9.69
N MET A 635 0.94 -26.72 -9.96
CA MET A 635 -0.39 -26.43 -10.47
C MET A 635 -0.32 -25.42 -11.62
N VAL A 636 -1.24 -25.54 -12.55
CA VAL A 636 -1.55 -24.57 -13.59
C VAL A 636 -2.94 -24.01 -13.31
N THR A 637 -3.08 -22.71 -13.42
CA THR A 637 -4.30 -21.98 -13.07
C THR A 637 -4.73 -21.11 -14.24
N THR A 638 -6.03 -21.11 -14.55
CA THR A 638 -6.62 -20.13 -15.44
C THR A 638 -7.91 -19.59 -14.83
N SER A 639 -8.28 -18.36 -15.19
CA SER A 639 -9.45 -17.68 -14.62
C SER A 639 -10.25 -16.96 -15.70
N TRP A 640 -11.58 -17.03 -15.59
CA TRP A 640 -12.53 -16.31 -16.43
C TRP A 640 -13.53 -15.58 -15.53
N GLY A 641 -13.36 -14.29 -15.36
CA GLY A 641 -14.14 -13.52 -14.39
C GLY A 641 -14.00 -14.10 -12.97
N ASN A 642 -15.11 -14.51 -12.38
CA ASN A 642 -15.15 -15.07 -11.02
C ASN A 642 -14.90 -16.60 -10.97
N VAL A 643 -14.64 -17.23 -12.11
CA VAL A 643 -14.39 -18.68 -12.19
C VAL A 643 -12.90 -18.93 -12.33
N LYS A 644 -12.37 -19.83 -11.50
CA LYS A 644 -10.97 -20.27 -11.50
C LYS A 644 -10.92 -21.78 -11.73
N LEU A 645 -10.05 -22.22 -12.63
CA LEU A 645 -9.71 -23.62 -12.87
C LEU A 645 -8.26 -23.86 -12.45
N ASP A 646 -8.03 -24.84 -11.60
CA ASP A 646 -6.74 -25.32 -11.16
C ASP A 646 -6.53 -26.77 -11.62
N LEU A 647 -5.41 -27.06 -12.30
CA LEU A 647 -5.01 -28.41 -12.73
C LEU A 647 -3.58 -28.66 -12.32
N GLY A 648 -3.27 -29.85 -11.83
CA GLY A 648 -1.90 -30.13 -11.41
C GLY A 648 -1.63 -31.56 -11.01
N ALA A 649 -0.43 -31.74 -10.46
CA ALA A 649 0.00 -33.02 -9.90
C ALA A 649 0.29 -32.86 -8.41
N ARG A 650 0.14 -33.95 -7.64
CA ARG A 650 0.50 -34.00 -6.22
C ARG A 650 1.36 -35.22 -5.98
N PHE A 651 2.51 -35.00 -5.37
CA PHE A 651 3.42 -36.01 -4.88
C PHE A 651 3.49 -35.86 -3.35
N GLU A 652 3.25 -36.93 -2.65
CA GLU A 652 3.28 -36.93 -1.19
C GLU A 652 4.01 -38.17 -0.68
N ALA A 653 5.01 -37.94 0.18
CA ALA A 653 5.64 -38.96 0.97
C ALA A 653 5.26 -38.74 2.44
N SER A 654 4.72 -39.75 3.11
CA SER A 654 4.33 -39.67 4.49
C SER A 654 4.90 -40.80 5.30
N GLN A 655 5.03 -40.57 6.60
CA GLN A 655 5.41 -41.58 7.57
C GLN A 655 4.60 -41.36 8.83
N THR A 656 3.76 -42.35 9.15
CA THR A 656 3.00 -42.43 10.40
C THR A 656 3.91 -42.97 11.48
N ASP A 657 3.95 -42.30 12.64
CA ASP A 657 4.68 -42.76 13.81
C ASP A 657 3.82 -43.83 14.53
N THR A 658 4.31 -45.06 14.53
CA THR A 658 3.67 -46.24 15.16
C THR A 658 4.56 -46.82 16.24
N THR A 659 5.11 -45.97 17.13
CA THR A 659 6.07 -46.37 18.16
C THR A 659 5.49 -47.48 19.03
N PRO A 660 6.19 -48.67 19.17
CA PRO A 660 5.65 -49.81 19.87
C PRO A 660 5.43 -49.59 21.40
N ASP A 661 6.16 -48.64 21.95
CA ASP A 661 6.18 -48.38 23.38
C ASP A 661 4.99 -47.57 23.93
N GLN A 662 4.14 -47.02 23.04
CA GLN A 662 2.95 -46.29 23.42
C GLN A 662 1.71 -46.89 22.72
N PRO A 663 0.81 -47.58 23.46
CA PRO A 663 -0.39 -48.09 22.85
C PRO A 663 -1.24 -46.93 22.31
N SER A 664 -1.55 -47.02 21.04
CA SER A 664 -2.39 -46.06 20.32
C SER A 664 -3.38 -46.81 19.41
N PHE A 665 -4.48 -46.14 19.06
CA PHE A 665 -5.47 -46.76 18.18
C PHE A 665 -4.84 -47.15 16.82
N ILE A 666 -3.98 -46.32 16.26
CA ILE A 666 -3.31 -46.60 14.99
C ILE A 666 -2.33 -47.81 15.12
N SER A 667 -1.63 -47.94 16.25
CA SER A 667 -0.68 -49.05 16.44
C SER A 667 -1.39 -50.37 16.67
N SER A 668 -2.62 -50.37 17.19
CA SER A 668 -3.42 -51.55 17.42
C SER A 668 -4.20 -52.00 16.18
N THR A 669 -4.69 -51.10 15.36
CA THR A 669 -5.55 -51.39 14.21
C THR A 669 -4.80 -51.54 12.89
N ARG A 670 -3.63 -50.97 12.79
CA ARG A 670 -2.77 -51.01 11.57
C ARG A 670 -3.54 -50.78 10.29
N PRO A 671 -4.26 -49.66 10.13
CA PRO A 671 -5.03 -49.41 8.93
C PRO A 671 -4.09 -49.17 7.72
N TYR A 672 -4.60 -49.41 6.49
CA TYR A 672 -3.85 -49.17 5.29
C TYR A 672 -3.30 -47.72 5.22
N GLY A 673 -2.03 -47.58 4.92
CA GLY A 673 -1.30 -46.30 4.93
C GLY A 673 -0.64 -45.97 6.29
N ASP A 674 -0.64 -46.87 7.27
CA ASP A 674 0.20 -46.76 8.45
C ASP A 674 1.69 -46.97 8.05
N GLY A 675 2.62 -46.35 8.77
CA GLY A 675 4.03 -46.42 8.44
C GLY A 675 4.41 -45.49 7.28
N ARG A 676 5.32 -45.97 6.43
CA ARG A 676 5.80 -45.18 5.27
C ARG A 676 4.89 -45.40 4.07
N PHE A 677 4.46 -44.32 3.46
CA PHE A 677 3.59 -44.33 2.30
C PHE A 677 3.98 -43.24 1.28
N LEU A 678 3.98 -43.63 -0.01
CA LEU A 678 4.33 -42.75 -1.11
C LEU A 678 3.17 -42.73 -2.11
N GLN A 679 2.65 -41.53 -2.42
CA GLN A 679 1.57 -41.36 -3.39
C GLN A 679 1.89 -40.28 -4.41
N ALA A 680 1.47 -40.52 -5.66
CA ALA A 680 1.52 -39.53 -6.73
C ALA A 680 0.22 -39.55 -7.52
N GLY A 681 -0.28 -38.39 -7.87
CA GLY A 681 -1.57 -38.29 -8.53
C GLY A 681 -1.77 -36.98 -9.26
N ALA A 682 -2.89 -36.90 -9.97
CA ALA A 682 -3.39 -35.69 -10.58
C ALA A 682 -4.49 -35.06 -9.72
N VAL A 683 -4.53 -33.74 -9.71
CA VAL A 683 -5.52 -32.95 -8.98
C VAL A 683 -6.14 -31.89 -9.90
N ALA A 684 -7.44 -31.66 -9.73
CA ALA A 684 -8.19 -30.65 -10.45
C ALA A 684 -9.18 -29.97 -9.52
N ALA A 685 -9.40 -28.67 -9.70
CA ALA A 685 -10.43 -27.95 -8.96
C ALA A 685 -11.01 -26.81 -9.80
N VAL A 686 -12.32 -26.56 -9.62
CA VAL A 686 -13.02 -25.40 -10.16
C VAL A 686 -13.58 -24.62 -9.00
N THR A 687 -13.39 -23.32 -9.02
CA THR A 687 -13.88 -22.40 -7.97
C THR A 687 -14.64 -21.24 -8.61
N LEU A 688 -15.84 -20.96 -8.10
CA LEU A 688 -16.59 -19.72 -8.37
C LEU A 688 -16.68 -18.93 -7.06
N ASP A 689 -16.20 -17.70 -7.06
CA ASP A 689 -16.23 -16.83 -5.87
C ASP A 689 -16.80 -15.46 -6.22
N THR A 690 -18.03 -15.20 -5.76
CA THR A 690 -18.73 -13.92 -5.94
C THR A 690 -18.94 -13.20 -4.62
N ARG A 691 -18.24 -13.62 -3.54
CA ARG A 691 -18.37 -13.00 -2.22
C ARG A 691 -17.86 -11.56 -2.24
N ASP A 692 -18.57 -10.69 -1.52
CA ASP A 692 -18.17 -9.30 -1.32
C ASP A 692 -16.82 -9.18 -0.60
N ARG A 693 -16.52 -10.11 0.32
CA ARG A 693 -15.25 -10.15 1.12
C ARG A 693 -14.89 -11.59 1.47
N PRO A 694 -13.68 -12.04 1.19
CA PRO A 694 -13.29 -13.42 1.50
C PRO A 694 -13.28 -13.76 3.00
N ALA A 695 -12.89 -12.83 3.88
CA ALA A 695 -12.69 -13.09 5.31
C ALA A 695 -13.97 -13.03 6.15
N ALA A 696 -14.93 -12.19 5.79
CA ALA A 696 -16.17 -12.00 6.54
C ALA A 696 -17.30 -11.62 5.59
N ALA A 697 -17.58 -12.51 4.65
CA ALA A 697 -18.60 -12.32 3.61
C ALA A 697 -19.96 -12.03 4.22
N THR A 698 -20.64 -11.06 3.63
CA THR A 698 -22.02 -10.72 3.96
C THR A 698 -22.98 -11.02 2.81
N ARG A 699 -22.47 -11.07 1.59
CA ARG A 699 -23.23 -11.35 0.35
C ARG A 699 -22.40 -12.19 -0.60
N GLY A 700 -23.08 -12.91 -1.48
CA GLY A 700 -22.48 -13.66 -2.55
C GLY A 700 -22.41 -15.16 -2.31
N VAL A 701 -21.78 -15.85 -3.23
CA VAL A 701 -21.72 -17.32 -3.29
C VAL A 701 -20.28 -17.75 -3.50
N PHE A 702 -19.90 -18.82 -2.85
CA PHE A 702 -18.64 -19.54 -3.08
C PHE A 702 -18.97 -20.99 -3.41
N LEU A 703 -18.61 -21.42 -4.62
CA LEU A 703 -18.73 -22.82 -5.06
C LEU A 703 -17.35 -23.35 -5.40
N GLN A 704 -17.02 -24.51 -4.91
CA GLN A 704 -15.78 -25.21 -5.22
C GLN A 704 -16.05 -26.69 -5.39
N GLY A 705 -15.57 -27.25 -6.49
CA GLY A 705 -15.54 -28.68 -6.73
C GLY A 705 -14.15 -29.12 -7.13
N GLY A 706 -13.73 -30.30 -6.71
CA GLY A 706 -12.42 -30.82 -7.10
C GLY A 706 -12.38 -32.34 -7.12
N ALA A 707 -11.37 -32.84 -7.84
CA ALA A 707 -11.09 -34.27 -7.98
C ALA A 707 -9.60 -34.54 -7.79
N ARG A 708 -9.29 -35.71 -7.27
CA ARG A 708 -7.94 -36.24 -7.15
C ARG A 708 -7.91 -37.70 -7.54
N ILE A 709 -6.86 -38.12 -8.25
CA ILE A 709 -6.69 -39.50 -8.68
C ILE A 709 -5.24 -39.91 -8.43
N TYR A 710 -5.02 -41.01 -7.74
CA TYR A 710 -3.72 -41.58 -7.41
C TYR A 710 -3.63 -42.99 -8.00
N PRO A 711 -2.96 -43.17 -9.13
CA PRO A 711 -2.69 -44.48 -9.71
C PRO A 711 -1.64 -45.25 -8.91
N ALA A 712 -1.75 -46.59 -8.88
CA ALA A 712 -0.82 -47.45 -8.17
C ALA A 712 0.51 -47.65 -8.90
N VAL A 713 1.24 -46.56 -9.17
CA VAL A 713 2.48 -46.56 -9.97
C VAL A 713 3.78 -46.53 -9.14
N LEU A 714 3.70 -46.08 -7.89
CA LEU A 714 4.92 -45.81 -7.09
C LEU A 714 5.22 -46.90 -6.05
N ASP A 715 4.25 -47.74 -5.76
CA ASP A 715 4.40 -48.86 -4.81
C ASP A 715 3.58 -50.04 -5.38
N ALA A 716 4.24 -51.20 -5.55
CA ALA A 716 3.61 -52.38 -6.11
C ALA A 716 2.45 -52.92 -5.24
N ASP A 717 2.49 -52.65 -3.90
CA ASP A 717 1.49 -53.04 -2.94
C ASP A 717 0.42 -51.94 -2.72
N SER A 718 0.58 -50.74 -3.34
CA SER A 718 -0.39 -49.69 -3.21
C SER A 718 -1.61 -49.90 -4.13
N GLY A 719 -2.80 -49.68 -3.62
CA GLY A 719 -4.02 -49.65 -4.37
C GLY A 719 -4.20 -48.31 -5.11
N ALA A 720 -4.83 -48.35 -6.28
CA ALA A 720 -5.31 -47.10 -6.91
C ALA A 720 -6.50 -46.54 -6.13
N PHE A 721 -6.52 -45.22 -5.94
CA PHE A 721 -7.64 -44.55 -5.29
C PHE A 721 -7.88 -43.18 -5.90
N GLY A 722 -9.00 -42.61 -5.60
CA GLY A 722 -9.36 -41.26 -6.01
C GLY A 722 -10.41 -40.68 -5.10
N GLY A 723 -10.64 -39.39 -5.25
CA GLY A 723 -11.64 -38.68 -4.47
C GLY A 723 -12.19 -37.46 -5.20
N VAL A 724 -13.42 -37.11 -4.89
CA VAL A 724 -14.06 -35.86 -5.30
C VAL A 724 -14.59 -35.14 -4.07
N TYR A 725 -14.62 -33.85 -4.14
CA TYR A 725 -15.26 -33.01 -3.12
C TYR A 725 -16.04 -31.87 -3.77
N ALA A 726 -17.08 -31.45 -3.08
CA ALA A 726 -17.81 -30.24 -3.44
C ALA A 726 -18.13 -29.43 -2.19
N ARG A 727 -18.08 -28.12 -2.32
CA ARG A 727 -18.39 -27.16 -1.25
C ARG A 727 -19.21 -26.01 -1.86
N ALA A 728 -20.32 -25.69 -1.23
CA ALA A 728 -21.14 -24.54 -1.59
C ALA A 728 -21.42 -23.71 -0.34
N LEU A 729 -21.17 -22.41 -0.41
CA LEU A 729 -21.48 -21.44 0.61
C LEU A 729 -22.30 -20.31 0.01
N THR A 730 -23.29 -19.82 0.72
CA THR A 730 -24.06 -18.63 0.35
C THR A 730 -24.20 -17.69 1.55
N PHE A 731 -24.16 -16.42 1.27
CA PHE A 731 -24.24 -15.36 2.27
C PHE A 731 -25.39 -14.42 1.91
N LEU A 732 -26.35 -14.32 2.82
CA LEU A 732 -27.56 -13.52 2.65
C LEU A 732 -27.58 -12.43 3.72
N SER A 733 -27.45 -11.17 3.31
CA SER A 733 -27.54 -10.04 4.22
C SER A 733 -28.96 -9.48 4.22
N PHE A 734 -29.51 -9.28 5.42
CA PHE A 734 -30.83 -8.68 5.63
C PHE A 734 -30.75 -7.15 5.82
N SER A 735 -29.54 -6.58 5.73
CA SER A 735 -29.28 -5.14 5.82
C SER A 735 -28.24 -4.71 4.79
N GLU A 736 -28.29 -3.46 4.34
CA GLU A 736 -27.29 -2.89 3.41
C GLU A 736 -25.90 -2.87 4.02
N SER A 737 -25.80 -2.60 5.32
CA SER A 737 -24.54 -2.58 6.07
C SER A 737 -23.93 -3.96 6.33
N GLY A 738 -24.65 -5.04 6.04
CA GLY A 738 -24.20 -6.40 6.41
C GLY A 738 -24.26 -6.69 7.91
N ALA A 739 -25.07 -5.93 8.67
CA ALA A 739 -25.20 -6.07 10.12
C ALA A 739 -25.85 -7.42 10.52
N GLN A 740 -26.72 -7.94 9.67
CA GLN A 740 -27.39 -9.23 9.86
C GLN A 740 -27.09 -10.10 8.64
N THR A 741 -26.39 -11.20 8.85
CA THR A 741 -25.99 -12.10 7.75
C THR A 741 -26.34 -13.53 8.12
N LEU A 742 -27.07 -14.21 7.24
CA LEU A 742 -27.25 -15.65 7.27
C LEU A 742 -26.23 -16.29 6.32
N ALA A 743 -25.39 -17.15 6.85
CA ALA A 743 -24.44 -17.94 6.09
C ALA A 743 -24.88 -19.40 6.08
N LEU A 744 -25.03 -19.98 4.90
CA LEU A 744 -25.40 -21.37 4.70
C LEU A 744 -24.28 -22.09 3.97
N GLY A 745 -23.93 -23.28 4.44
CA GLY A 745 -22.88 -24.08 3.86
C GLY A 745 -23.26 -25.55 3.73
N ILE A 746 -22.86 -26.15 2.61
CA ILE A 746 -22.90 -27.60 2.42
C ILE A 746 -21.57 -28.07 1.85
N ARG A 747 -21.09 -29.21 2.31
CA ARG A 747 -19.88 -29.87 1.83
C ARG A 747 -20.11 -31.37 1.71
N GLY A 748 -19.69 -31.95 0.58
CA GLY A 748 -19.63 -33.38 0.36
C GLY A 748 -18.23 -33.80 -0.07
N GLU A 749 -17.83 -35.01 0.33
CA GLU A 749 -16.58 -35.63 -0.09
C GLU A 749 -16.83 -37.13 -0.30
N LYS A 750 -16.27 -37.71 -1.38
CA LYS A 750 -16.28 -39.15 -1.64
C LYS A 750 -14.90 -39.60 -2.06
N VAL A 751 -14.42 -40.67 -1.44
CA VAL A 751 -13.19 -41.37 -1.77
C VAL A 751 -13.53 -42.77 -2.19
N TRP A 752 -12.83 -43.30 -3.17
CA TRP A 752 -13.01 -44.64 -3.68
C TRP A 752 -11.67 -45.33 -3.93
N GLY A 753 -11.68 -46.68 -4.02
CA GLY A 753 -10.48 -47.48 -4.18
C GLY A 753 -9.83 -47.84 -2.84
N VAL A 754 -8.57 -48.27 -2.86
CA VAL A 754 -7.81 -48.59 -1.65
C VAL A 754 -7.01 -47.37 -1.24
N PHE A 755 -7.55 -46.61 -0.33
CA PHE A 755 -6.96 -45.32 0.08
C PHE A 755 -6.36 -45.40 1.49
N PRO A 756 -5.28 -44.70 1.80
CA PRO A 756 -4.72 -44.64 3.14
C PRO A 756 -5.68 -43.93 4.10
N TYR A 757 -5.70 -44.35 5.36
CA TYR A 757 -6.64 -43.88 6.39
C TYR A 757 -6.72 -42.34 6.47
N TYR A 758 -5.65 -41.63 6.26
CA TYR A 758 -5.60 -40.16 6.30
C TYR A 758 -6.22 -39.44 5.07
N GLU A 759 -6.54 -40.16 4.02
CA GLU A 759 -7.29 -39.68 2.87
C GLU A 759 -8.80 -39.92 2.97
N ALA A 760 -9.27 -40.50 4.10
CA ALA A 760 -10.70 -40.73 4.35
C ALA A 760 -11.50 -39.42 4.36
N ALA A 761 -12.78 -39.50 4.12
CA ALA A 761 -13.71 -38.37 4.22
C ALA A 761 -14.07 -38.11 5.68
N PHE A 762 -13.37 -37.20 6.33
CA PHE A 762 -13.50 -36.92 7.76
C PHE A 762 -14.59 -35.92 8.11
N LEU A 763 -15.19 -36.05 9.30
CA LEU A 763 -16.03 -35.08 9.97
C LEU A 763 -15.58 -34.88 11.43
N GLY A 764 -15.84 -33.71 11.98
CA GLY A 764 -15.48 -33.26 13.31
C GLY A 764 -14.47 -32.11 13.33
N GLY A 765 -14.52 -31.32 14.39
CA GLY A 765 -13.62 -30.19 14.60
C GLY A 765 -14.18 -28.84 14.19
N ALA A 766 -13.39 -27.80 14.35
CA ALA A 766 -13.80 -26.41 14.24
C ALA A 766 -14.39 -26.00 12.88
N ARG A 767 -14.07 -26.71 11.79
CA ARG A 767 -14.47 -26.38 10.40
C ARG A 767 -15.39 -27.42 9.75
N ARG A 768 -15.69 -28.52 10.44
CA ARG A 768 -16.50 -29.63 9.92
C ARG A 768 -17.21 -30.29 11.06
N LEU A 769 -18.42 -29.89 11.43
CA LEU A 769 -19.20 -30.45 12.53
C LEU A 769 -18.63 -30.07 13.92
N ARG A 770 -18.80 -28.79 14.27
CA ARG A 770 -18.34 -28.20 15.55
C ARG A 770 -18.96 -28.93 16.75
N GLY A 771 -18.27 -28.96 17.89
CA GLY A 771 -18.72 -29.68 19.11
C GLY A 771 -18.21 -31.11 19.21
N PHE A 772 -17.81 -31.71 18.10
CA PHE A 772 -17.14 -33.01 18.09
C PHE A 772 -15.62 -32.83 18.03
N PRO A 773 -14.83 -33.82 18.54
CA PRO A 773 -13.40 -33.83 18.34
C PRO A 773 -12.98 -33.68 16.85
N GLN A 774 -11.80 -33.18 16.60
CA GLN A 774 -11.26 -33.11 15.25
C GLN A 774 -11.17 -34.53 14.65
N GLU A 775 -11.64 -34.68 13.39
CA GLU A 775 -11.59 -35.93 12.62
C GLU A 775 -12.28 -37.10 13.37
N ARG A 776 -13.34 -36.81 14.11
CA ARG A 776 -14.04 -37.77 14.97
C ARG A 776 -14.63 -38.94 14.19
N PHE A 777 -15.11 -38.68 12.98
CA PHE A 777 -15.74 -39.70 12.12
C PHE A 777 -15.00 -39.75 10.79
N ALA A 778 -14.75 -40.96 10.31
CA ALA A 778 -14.08 -41.22 9.04
C ALA A 778 -14.92 -42.18 8.18
N GLY A 779 -14.99 -41.95 6.88
CA GLY A 779 -15.72 -42.82 5.95
C GLY A 779 -15.18 -42.73 4.53
N ASP A 780 -15.80 -43.50 3.62
CA ASP A 780 -15.56 -43.40 2.20
C ASP A 780 -16.19 -42.12 1.61
N ALA A 781 -17.25 -41.66 2.26
CA ALA A 781 -17.86 -40.38 1.93
C ALA A 781 -18.31 -39.65 3.20
N SER A 782 -18.44 -38.34 3.07
CA SER A 782 -19.01 -37.50 4.13
C SER A 782 -19.94 -36.44 3.51
N LEU A 783 -20.98 -36.09 4.27
CA LEU A 783 -21.87 -35.00 3.97
C LEU A 783 -22.02 -34.12 5.21
N TYR A 784 -21.83 -32.82 5.05
CA TYR A 784 -21.87 -31.82 6.12
C TYR A 784 -22.66 -30.61 5.69
N GLY A 785 -23.54 -30.12 6.55
CA GLY A 785 -24.28 -28.89 6.38
C GLY A 785 -24.16 -27.98 7.60
N SER A 786 -24.15 -26.69 7.40
CA SER A 786 -24.10 -25.68 8.45
C SER A 786 -24.97 -24.48 8.11
N ALA A 787 -25.67 -23.96 9.11
CA ALA A 787 -26.37 -22.69 9.06
C ALA A 787 -25.88 -21.81 10.21
N GLU A 788 -25.46 -20.59 9.89
CA GLU A 788 -24.89 -19.65 10.86
C GLU A 788 -25.47 -18.25 10.67
N PHE A 789 -26.08 -17.72 11.71
CA PHE A 789 -26.59 -16.36 11.75
C PHE A 789 -25.62 -15.44 12.50
N ARG A 790 -25.16 -14.39 11.83
CA ARG A 790 -24.20 -13.41 12.34
C ARG A 790 -24.88 -12.07 12.57
N LEU A 791 -24.65 -11.47 13.72
CA LEU A 791 -25.16 -10.16 14.10
C LEU A 791 -24.00 -9.25 14.47
N LEU A 792 -23.89 -8.12 13.79
CA LEU A 792 -23.00 -7.02 14.17
C LEU A 792 -23.62 -6.26 15.34
N LEU A 793 -22.91 -6.12 16.43
CA LEU A 793 -23.35 -5.39 17.62
C LEU A 793 -22.87 -3.95 17.62
N GLY A 794 -21.72 -3.67 17.02
CA GLY A 794 -21.19 -2.31 17.01
C GLY A 794 -19.74 -2.24 16.52
N HIS A 795 -19.22 -1.03 16.68
CA HIS A 795 -17.86 -0.68 16.32
C HIS A 795 -17.09 -0.27 17.57
N LEU A 796 -15.83 -0.62 17.64
CA LEU A 796 -14.93 -0.28 18.73
C LEU A 796 -13.64 0.30 18.15
N GLY A 797 -13.32 1.52 18.51
CA GLY A 797 -12.07 2.18 18.14
C GLY A 797 -10.98 1.88 19.19
N LEU A 798 -10.19 0.84 18.98
CA LEU A 798 -8.97 0.60 19.74
C LEU A 798 -7.75 1.15 18.99
N LEU A 799 -6.75 0.29 18.69
CA LEU A 799 -5.61 0.67 17.83
C LEU A 799 -6.02 0.87 16.37
N VAL A 800 -7.04 0.15 15.94
CA VAL A 800 -7.67 0.21 14.61
C VAL A 800 -9.17 0.08 14.78
N PRO A 801 -10.00 0.45 13.79
CA PRO A 801 -11.42 0.20 13.87
C PRO A 801 -11.69 -1.31 13.90
N TRP A 802 -12.48 -1.74 14.87
CA TRP A 802 -12.98 -3.09 15.05
C TRP A 802 -14.48 -3.12 14.87
N GLU A 803 -14.96 -4.02 14.08
CA GLU A 803 -16.33 -4.49 14.14
C GLU A 803 -16.40 -5.68 15.08
N PHE A 804 -17.42 -5.76 15.92
CA PHE A 804 -17.63 -6.89 16.80
C PHE A 804 -19.09 -7.30 16.82
N GLY A 805 -19.30 -8.58 17.05
CA GLY A 805 -20.65 -9.13 17.06
C GLY A 805 -20.72 -10.52 17.65
N VAL A 806 -21.92 -11.07 17.54
CA VAL A 806 -22.23 -12.42 17.97
C VAL A 806 -22.68 -13.28 16.78
N PHE A 807 -22.59 -14.58 16.93
CA PHE A 807 -23.18 -15.51 15.98
C PHE A 807 -23.74 -16.74 16.68
N ALA A 808 -24.73 -17.34 16.06
CA ALA A 808 -25.29 -18.63 16.45
C ALA A 808 -25.28 -19.57 15.25
N PHE A 809 -25.12 -20.88 15.48
CA PHE A 809 -25.06 -21.84 14.41
C PHE A 809 -25.66 -23.18 14.77
N THR A 810 -26.00 -23.95 13.74
CA THR A 810 -26.28 -25.39 13.81
C THR A 810 -25.53 -26.09 12.69
N ASP A 811 -24.95 -27.23 13.03
CA ASP A 811 -24.22 -28.11 12.14
C ASP A 811 -24.84 -29.51 12.15
N ALA A 812 -24.90 -30.15 10.97
CA ALA A 812 -25.28 -31.52 10.83
C ALA A 812 -24.40 -32.25 9.82
N GLY A 813 -24.06 -33.52 10.08
CA GLY A 813 -23.23 -34.28 9.16
C GLY A 813 -23.23 -35.77 9.48
N ARG A 814 -22.85 -36.56 8.47
CA ARG A 814 -22.62 -38.01 8.61
C ARG A 814 -21.50 -38.46 7.68
N VAL A 815 -20.88 -39.57 8.02
CA VAL A 815 -20.03 -40.33 7.13
C VAL A 815 -20.77 -41.56 6.57
N PHE A 816 -20.27 -42.06 5.45
CA PHE A 816 -20.77 -43.27 4.81
C PHE A 816 -19.60 -44.23 4.63
N VAL A 817 -19.82 -45.52 4.92
CA VAL A 817 -18.84 -46.58 4.73
C VAL A 817 -19.47 -47.62 3.79
N SER A 818 -18.70 -48.12 2.82
CA SER A 818 -19.17 -49.10 1.86
C SER A 818 -19.54 -50.41 2.54
N GLY A 819 -20.75 -50.95 2.25
CA GLY A 819 -21.28 -52.22 2.72
C GLY A 819 -22.12 -52.12 3.97
N ASP A 820 -21.86 -51.24 4.90
CA ASP A 820 -22.67 -51.00 6.08
C ASP A 820 -22.55 -49.56 6.54
N SER A 821 -23.63 -48.82 6.43
CA SER A 821 -23.72 -47.43 6.85
C SER A 821 -24.96 -47.23 7.72
N PRO A 822 -24.96 -47.78 8.95
CA PRO A 822 -26.08 -47.65 9.84
C PRO A 822 -26.34 -46.20 10.22
N GLU A 823 -27.43 -45.89 10.82
CA GLU A 823 -27.90 -44.63 11.36
C GLU A 823 -26.73 -43.72 11.80
N GLY A 824 -26.74 -42.43 11.53
CA GLY A 824 -25.58 -41.73 11.96
C GLY A 824 -25.52 -40.27 11.57
N TRP A 825 -26.65 -39.58 11.55
CA TRP A 825 -26.62 -38.14 11.56
C TRP A 825 -26.18 -37.59 12.90
N HIS A 826 -25.10 -36.85 12.89
CA HIS A 826 -24.57 -36.14 14.05
C HIS A 826 -24.92 -34.65 13.91
N ALA A 827 -25.47 -34.09 14.97
CA ALA A 827 -25.88 -32.71 15.03
C ALA A 827 -25.21 -31.99 16.20
N SER A 828 -24.94 -30.72 16.00
CA SER A 828 -24.44 -29.82 17.04
C SER A 828 -24.98 -28.42 16.84
N PHE A 829 -24.91 -27.63 17.89
CA PHE A 829 -25.30 -26.22 17.87
C PHE A 829 -24.38 -25.40 18.77
N GLY A 830 -24.38 -24.11 18.57
CA GLY A 830 -23.56 -23.22 19.38
C GLY A 830 -23.64 -21.80 18.95
N GLY A 831 -22.69 -21.04 19.44
CA GLY A 831 -22.55 -19.64 19.11
C GLY A 831 -21.23 -19.07 19.58
N GLY A 832 -21.05 -17.80 19.41
CA GLY A 832 -19.81 -17.18 19.83
C GLY A 832 -19.76 -15.67 19.58
N LEU A 833 -18.59 -15.15 19.87
CA LEU A 833 -18.22 -13.77 19.62
C LEU A 833 -17.29 -13.72 18.41
N TRP A 834 -17.41 -12.66 17.62
CA TRP A 834 -16.46 -12.38 16.56
C TRP A 834 -16.01 -10.94 16.60
N GLY A 835 -14.77 -10.70 16.14
CA GLY A 835 -14.20 -9.39 15.99
C GLY A 835 -13.43 -9.29 14.67
N ALA A 836 -13.57 -8.18 13.97
CA ALA A 836 -12.95 -7.95 12.67
C ALA A 836 -12.30 -6.55 12.62
N PRO A 837 -10.98 -6.47 12.75
CA PRO A 837 -10.26 -5.21 12.55
C PRO A 837 -10.18 -4.82 11.08
N LEU A 838 -9.90 -3.54 10.83
CA LEU A 838 -9.61 -3.00 9.51
C LEU A 838 -10.68 -3.34 8.46
N TYR A 839 -11.94 -3.01 8.77
CA TYR A 839 -13.06 -3.21 7.84
C TYR A 839 -13.21 -4.64 7.34
N ARG A 840 -13.11 -5.62 8.25
CA ARG A 840 -13.24 -7.06 7.99
C ARG A 840 -12.16 -7.66 7.08
N ARG A 841 -10.97 -7.05 7.00
CA ARG A 841 -9.83 -7.69 6.31
C ARG A 841 -9.35 -8.96 7.02
N PHE A 842 -9.49 -8.97 8.32
CA PHE A 842 -9.23 -10.13 9.19
C PHE A 842 -10.42 -10.34 10.10
N THR A 843 -10.66 -11.56 10.49
CA THR A 843 -11.74 -11.89 11.44
C THR A 843 -11.20 -12.91 12.44
N GLY A 844 -11.47 -12.66 13.72
CA GLY A 844 -11.23 -13.61 14.79
C GLY A 844 -12.55 -14.04 15.42
N SER A 845 -12.64 -15.26 15.89
CA SER A 845 -13.82 -15.76 16.60
C SER A 845 -13.48 -16.59 17.83
N ILE A 846 -14.38 -16.52 18.82
CA ILE A 846 -14.43 -17.38 20.00
C ILE A 846 -15.74 -18.12 19.90
N THR A 847 -15.70 -19.46 19.85
CA THR A 847 -16.87 -20.28 19.58
C THR A 847 -17.07 -21.28 20.72
N ILE A 848 -18.30 -21.46 21.17
CA ILE A 848 -18.74 -22.54 22.02
C ILE A 848 -19.70 -23.41 21.22
N ALA A 849 -19.44 -24.71 21.20
CA ALA A 849 -20.25 -25.68 20.49
C ALA A 849 -20.64 -26.83 21.42
N ARG A 850 -21.89 -27.26 21.32
CA ARG A 850 -22.44 -28.39 22.07
C ARG A 850 -22.82 -29.53 21.14
N SER A 851 -22.38 -30.73 21.45
CA SER A 851 -22.76 -31.98 20.79
C SER A 851 -23.15 -33.03 21.85
N PRO A 852 -23.68 -34.20 21.46
CA PRO A 852 -23.88 -35.33 22.39
C PRO A 852 -22.59 -35.78 23.10
N GLU A 853 -21.42 -35.60 22.46
CA GLU A 853 -20.12 -35.99 23.05
C GLU A 853 -19.55 -34.92 24.01
N GLY A 854 -20.19 -33.77 24.14
CA GLY A 854 -19.72 -32.73 25.08
C GLY A 854 -19.76 -31.31 24.56
N THR A 855 -19.04 -30.44 25.26
CA THR A 855 -18.87 -29.03 24.90
C THR A 855 -17.46 -28.79 24.46
N ALA A 856 -17.29 -28.09 23.32
CA ALA A 856 -16.02 -27.72 22.77
C ALA A 856 -15.88 -26.19 22.67
N PHE A 857 -14.66 -25.67 22.88
CA PHE A 857 -14.31 -24.28 22.77
C PHE A 857 -13.30 -24.13 21.63
N TYR A 858 -13.50 -23.14 20.76
CA TYR A 858 -12.59 -22.86 19.66
C TYR A 858 -12.19 -21.39 19.67
N PHE A 859 -10.92 -21.15 19.38
CA PHE A 859 -10.35 -19.84 19.10
C PHE A 859 -9.74 -19.90 17.71
N GLY A 860 -10.10 -18.99 16.84
CA GLY A 860 -9.61 -19.06 15.47
C GLY A 860 -9.74 -17.80 14.66
N SER A 861 -9.13 -17.83 13.49
CA SER A 861 -9.32 -16.82 12.45
C SER A 861 -10.49 -17.22 11.55
N GLY A 862 -11.38 -16.27 11.27
CA GLY A 862 -12.57 -16.50 10.45
C GLY A 862 -13.74 -17.10 11.22
N PHE A 863 -14.73 -17.53 10.46
CA PHE A 863 -15.91 -18.25 10.93
C PHE A 863 -15.78 -19.75 10.65
N GLY A 864 -16.79 -20.55 11.01
CA GLY A 864 -16.72 -22.00 10.89
C GLY A 864 -16.64 -22.56 9.47
N PHE A 865 -16.86 -21.70 8.43
CA PHE A 865 -16.73 -22.09 7.04
C PHE A 865 -16.35 -20.95 6.09
#